data_9c4b1da53258442e556ff089d41463c8
#
_entry.id   9c4b1da53258442e556ff089d41463c8
#
_cell.length_a   1.000
_cell.length_b   1.000
_cell.length_c   1.000
_cell.angle_alpha   90.00
_cell.angle_beta   90.00
_cell.angle_gamma   90.00
#
_symmetry.space_group_name_H-M   'P 1'
#
loop_
_entity.id
_entity.type
_entity.pdbx_description
1 polymer ?
#
loop_
_entity_poly.entity_id
_entity_poly.type
_entity_poly.pdbx_seq_one_letter_code
_entity_poly.pdbx_strand_id
1 'polypeptide(L)'
;MKKRLITSALPYVNNVPHLGNLIQVLSADVFARWCRLYGYETLYICGTDEYGTATETRAMEEGISPKELCDRYHKVHKEIYDWFEISFDHFGRTSAPVHTKITQDLFLDNEKAGFIIEEESQQIYCPDKDMFLADRFVRGTCPHCGYKEARGDQCENCGKLLDPTDLINPYSPLCPGSLTVKPTKHLYINLPEIKPFLEEWIQKTSLEGFWSTNAIKMTEAWIRDGLKPRAITRDLRWGIPVPRQGYEKKVFYVWFDAPIGYISITADHTPDWKKWWQNPDEVELYQFIGKDNIPFHTVVFPCTLLGAEKGSGVRWTKLFHMSATEYLNYESGKFSKSQGVGVFGNDAIETGIPADVWRFYLFYNRPETSDTLFAWKDFAEKVNSELIGNFGNLVNRTLLFILKNFDSLQFSNNDTDWNQTRNDYLQKIKECYERTDLRDALKLCLEWSALGNKRFQEFEPWKIIKENPEKTLEVVSALAMQVRDLAILLYPIIPVSSTKVLSFFGYEGAPQWSWIEQQPPRPSQVEILFQKLEKDQIEGLRLRYAGKQNERTAIPEVQTIAQQFIEKVQLIVARITKVERHPSADKLYIEEIDLGPLGSRTIVSGLVPYYKEEELLGKNIIVVANLKAAKLRGVLSQGMLLAASANDQLEVLTVEAPPGTPVLLASNKNKQSAPYTEITVDEFFAIPLKAQGGKVVCDGRPLLVNNIEITTKKVRDGEIG
;
A
#
# COMPACT_ATOMS: atom_id res chain seq x y z
N MET A 1 0.67 -26.49 16.38
CA MET A 1 1.27 -25.91 15.14
C MET A 1 2.36 -24.95 15.59
N LYS A 2 3.44 -24.83 14.81
CA LYS A 2 4.47 -23.82 15.07
C LYS A 2 3.91 -22.40 14.83
N LYS A 3 4.50 -21.40 15.47
CA LYS A 3 4.17 -20.00 15.25
C LYS A 3 4.78 -19.51 13.95
N ARG A 4 4.12 -18.59 13.28
CA ARG A 4 4.58 -17.96 12.03
C ARG A 4 4.98 -16.51 12.28
N LEU A 5 6.29 -16.24 12.25
CA LEU A 5 6.83 -14.88 12.25
C LEU A 5 7.09 -14.48 10.80
N ILE A 6 6.43 -13.42 10.36
CA ILE A 6 6.45 -12.99 8.95
C ILE A 6 7.04 -11.59 8.88
N THR A 7 7.97 -11.38 7.95
CA THR A 7 8.56 -10.07 7.69
C THR A 7 8.63 -9.80 6.20
N SER A 8 8.53 -8.55 5.82
CA SER A 8 8.84 -8.09 4.46
C SER A 8 10.02 -7.11 4.47
N ALA A 9 10.68 -6.96 3.33
CA ALA A 9 11.78 -6.01 3.21
C ALA A 9 11.38 -4.63 3.72
N LEU A 10 12.24 -4.04 4.56
CA LEU A 10 12.02 -2.70 5.10
C LEU A 10 12.24 -1.66 3.99
N PRO A 11 11.25 -0.84 3.64
CA PRO A 11 11.42 0.21 2.64
C PRO A 11 12.28 1.35 3.14
N TYR A 12 13.14 1.88 2.26
CA TYR A 12 13.90 3.09 2.53
C TYR A 12 13.02 4.34 2.50
N VAL A 13 13.29 5.29 3.40
CA VAL A 13 12.55 6.55 3.55
C VAL A 13 13.02 7.68 2.62
N ASN A 14 13.62 7.36 1.52
CA ASN A 14 14.05 8.33 0.51
C ASN A 14 13.14 8.35 -0.73
N ASN A 15 12.05 7.56 -0.71
CA ASN A 15 11.26 7.31 -1.88
C ASN A 15 9.82 6.82 -1.60
N VAL A 16 8.88 7.14 -2.51
CA VAL A 16 7.56 6.51 -2.60
C VAL A 16 7.72 5.12 -3.22
N PRO A 17 7.11 4.06 -2.68
CA PRO A 17 7.22 2.72 -3.24
C PRO A 17 6.51 2.63 -4.60
N HIS A 18 7.17 2.07 -5.60
CA HIS A 18 6.52 1.68 -6.85
C HIS A 18 5.94 0.26 -6.76
N LEU A 19 5.13 -0.14 -7.76
CA LEU A 19 4.47 -1.45 -7.77
C LEU A 19 5.43 -2.62 -7.52
N GLY A 20 6.67 -2.57 -8.04
CA GLY A 20 7.67 -3.60 -7.81
C GLY A 20 8.14 -3.71 -6.35
N ASN A 21 8.16 -2.60 -5.60
CA ASN A 21 8.43 -2.62 -4.16
C ASN A 21 7.23 -3.16 -3.37
N LEU A 22 6.01 -2.83 -3.81
CA LEU A 22 4.78 -3.25 -3.16
C LEU A 22 4.58 -4.78 -3.19
N ILE A 23 5.02 -5.46 -4.24
CA ILE A 23 4.86 -6.93 -4.38
C ILE A 23 5.45 -7.69 -3.19
N GLN A 24 6.58 -7.26 -2.65
CA GLN A 24 7.23 -7.94 -1.52
C GLN A 24 6.38 -7.82 -0.24
N VAL A 25 5.91 -6.62 0.05
CA VAL A 25 5.06 -6.34 1.22
C VAL A 25 3.68 -7.01 1.08
N LEU A 26 3.09 -6.94 -0.12
CA LEU A 26 1.84 -7.64 -0.44
C LEU A 26 1.99 -9.16 -0.34
N SER A 27 3.14 -9.73 -0.76
CA SER A 27 3.37 -11.18 -0.67
C SER A 27 3.39 -11.65 0.78
N ALA A 28 4.05 -10.89 1.66
CA ALA A 28 4.05 -11.17 3.09
C ALA A 28 2.63 -11.03 3.69
N ASP A 29 1.86 -10.02 3.28
CA ASP A 29 0.47 -9.83 3.70
C ASP A 29 -0.44 -11.00 3.29
N VAL A 30 -0.35 -11.43 2.03
CA VAL A 30 -1.13 -12.58 1.54
C VAL A 30 -0.81 -13.83 2.35
N PHE A 31 0.46 -14.09 2.62
CA PHE A 31 0.86 -15.23 3.44
C PHE A 31 0.42 -15.08 4.90
N ALA A 32 0.51 -13.88 5.48
CA ALA A 32 0.05 -13.62 6.84
C ALA A 32 -1.47 -13.82 6.99
N ARG A 33 -2.25 -13.33 6.01
CA ARG A 33 -3.70 -13.56 5.97
C ARG A 33 -4.04 -15.05 5.82
N TRP A 34 -3.31 -15.77 4.98
CA TRP A 34 -3.44 -17.22 4.86
C TRP A 34 -3.16 -17.92 6.20
N CYS A 35 -2.05 -17.60 6.86
CA CYS A 35 -1.68 -18.19 8.14
C CYS A 35 -2.77 -17.97 9.21
N ARG A 36 -3.29 -16.76 9.32
CA ARG A 36 -4.38 -16.43 10.26
C ARG A 36 -5.67 -17.17 9.91
N LEU A 37 -6.04 -17.19 8.62
CA LEU A 37 -7.21 -17.90 8.12
C LEU A 37 -7.15 -19.39 8.44
N TYR A 38 -5.97 -20.00 8.34
CA TYR A 38 -5.76 -21.43 8.62
C TYR A 38 -5.60 -21.74 10.13
N GLY A 39 -5.43 -20.71 10.97
CA GLY A 39 -5.37 -20.83 12.44
C GLY A 39 -3.97 -20.89 13.03
N TYR A 40 -2.92 -20.51 12.29
CA TYR A 40 -1.58 -20.33 12.87
C TYR A 40 -1.53 -19.11 13.81
N GLU A 41 -0.80 -19.23 14.91
CA GLU A 41 -0.38 -18.05 15.70
C GLU A 41 0.62 -17.26 14.83
N THR A 42 0.19 -16.08 14.36
CA THR A 42 0.88 -15.34 13.32
C THR A 42 1.21 -13.94 13.79
N LEU A 43 2.45 -13.50 13.56
CA LEU A 43 2.89 -12.13 13.74
C LEU A 43 3.52 -11.63 12.45
N TYR A 44 2.92 -10.59 11.84
CA TYR A 44 3.44 -9.93 10.65
C TYR A 44 3.91 -8.52 10.99
N ILE A 45 5.22 -8.29 10.88
CA ILE A 45 5.84 -6.99 11.14
C ILE A 45 6.58 -6.47 9.92
N CYS A 46 6.58 -5.17 9.77
CA CYS A 46 7.40 -4.42 8.84
C CYS A 46 7.69 -3.03 9.44
N GLY A 47 8.40 -2.20 8.72
CA GLY A 47 8.68 -0.83 9.13
C GLY A 47 9.58 -0.14 8.13
N THR A 48 9.92 1.12 8.40
CA THR A 48 10.82 1.89 7.55
C THR A 48 12.28 1.73 7.97
N ASP A 49 13.15 1.53 6.96
CA ASP A 49 14.61 1.61 7.11
C ASP A 49 15.02 3.08 6.98
N GLU A 50 15.45 3.68 8.10
CA GLU A 50 15.58 5.12 8.23
C GLU A 50 17.01 5.63 8.31
N TYR A 51 17.98 4.74 8.49
CA TYR A 51 19.38 5.12 8.60
C TYR A 51 20.14 5.04 7.27
N GLY A 52 21.38 5.51 7.29
CA GLY A 52 22.32 5.36 6.20
C GLY A 52 22.47 6.57 5.26
N THR A 53 23.40 6.43 4.33
CA THR A 53 23.84 7.49 3.43
C THR A 53 22.71 8.06 2.57
N ALA A 54 21.82 7.20 2.08
CA ALA A 54 20.73 7.64 1.18
C ALA A 54 19.77 8.62 1.87
N THR A 55 19.43 8.37 3.13
CA THR A 55 18.57 9.24 3.94
C THR A 55 19.26 10.56 4.27
N GLU A 56 20.53 10.51 4.71
CA GLU A 56 21.31 11.71 5.04
C GLU A 56 21.52 12.58 3.80
N THR A 57 21.85 11.97 2.64
CA THR A 57 22.02 12.68 1.36
C THR A 57 20.73 13.39 0.97
N ARG A 58 19.61 12.68 1.00
CA ARG A 58 18.33 13.24 0.58
C ARG A 58 17.88 14.38 1.49
N ALA A 59 18.06 14.24 2.79
CA ALA A 59 17.75 15.29 3.76
C ALA A 59 18.59 16.55 3.50
N MET A 60 19.88 16.39 3.21
CA MET A 60 20.78 17.51 2.85
C MET A 60 20.34 18.19 1.54
N GLU A 61 19.97 17.43 0.52
CA GLU A 61 19.47 17.96 -0.76
C GLU A 61 18.19 18.79 -0.58
N GLU A 62 17.32 18.38 0.33
CA GLU A 62 16.06 19.08 0.63
C GLU A 62 16.21 20.17 1.71
N GLY A 63 17.37 20.31 2.34
CA GLY A 63 17.62 21.31 3.39
C GLY A 63 16.84 21.07 4.68
N ILE A 64 16.48 19.82 4.98
CA ILE A 64 15.75 19.41 6.18
C ILE A 64 16.60 18.44 7.02
N SER A 65 16.17 18.16 8.25
CA SER A 65 16.82 17.13 9.06
C SER A 65 16.50 15.72 8.56
N PRO A 66 17.41 14.72 8.73
CA PRO A 66 17.11 13.32 8.45
C PRO A 66 15.84 12.82 9.17
N LYS A 67 15.60 13.28 10.40
CA LYS A 67 14.40 12.91 11.15
C LYS A 67 13.12 13.40 10.50
N GLU A 68 13.07 14.65 10.04
CA GLU A 68 11.91 15.19 9.32
C GLU A 68 11.64 14.45 8.02
N LEU A 69 12.72 14.09 7.29
CA LEU A 69 12.61 13.26 6.09
C LEU A 69 11.98 11.89 6.42
N CYS A 70 12.49 11.22 7.46
CA CYS A 70 11.99 9.94 7.93
C CYS A 70 10.53 10.01 8.37
N ASP A 71 10.17 11.00 9.18
CA ASP A 71 8.79 11.19 9.66
C ASP A 71 7.81 11.36 8.49
N ARG A 72 8.19 12.14 7.47
CA ARG A 72 7.39 12.36 6.27
C ARG A 72 7.20 11.08 5.46
N TYR A 73 8.29 10.39 5.11
CA TYR A 73 8.19 9.19 4.28
C TYR A 73 7.58 7.99 5.02
N HIS A 74 7.83 7.84 6.32
CA HIS A 74 7.18 6.82 7.12
C HIS A 74 5.65 6.95 7.04
N LYS A 75 5.13 8.19 7.16
CA LYS A 75 3.71 8.48 7.01
C LYS A 75 3.19 8.12 5.61
N VAL A 76 3.91 8.53 4.55
CA VAL A 76 3.54 8.23 3.15
C VAL A 76 3.50 6.72 2.90
N HIS A 77 4.50 5.98 3.38
CA HIS A 77 4.50 4.51 3.25
C HIS A 77 3.31 3.89 3.95
N LYS A 78 3.04 4.33 5.21
CA LYS A 78 1.91 3.80 5.97
C LYS A 78 0.58 4.05 5.26
N GLU A 79 0.33 5.26 4.78
CA GLU A 79 -0.89 5.61 4.06
C GLU A 79 -1.09 4.76 2.79
N ILE A 80 -0.02 4.52 2.02
CA ILE A 80 -0.06 3.65 0.85
C ILE A 80 -0.38 2.20 1.25
N TYR A 81 0.29 1.70 2.28
CA TYR A 81 0.08 0.33 2.74
C TYR A 81 -1.31 0.12 3.36
N ASP A 82 -1.83 1.10 4.09
CA ASP A 82 -3.20 1.07 4.62
C ASP A 82 -4.21 1.03 3.46
N TRP A 83 -4.00 1.83 2.40
CA TRP A 83 -4.87 1.80 1.22
C TRP A 83 -4.83 0.45 0.47
N PHE A 84 -3.65 -0.18 0.41
CA PHE A 84 -3.52 -1.53 -0.14
C PHE A 84 -4.03 -2.62 0.80
N GLU A 85 -4.67 -2.29 1.93
CA GLU A 85 -5.21 -3.24 2.91
C GLU A 85 -4.16 -4.18 3.49
N ILE A 86 -2.93 -3.72 3.71
CA ILE A 86 -1.87 -4.55 4.28
C ILE A 86 -2.06 -4.69 5.79
N SER A 87 -2.18 -5.93 6.25
CA SER A 87 -2.59 -6.28 7.61
C SER A 87 -1.40 -6.50 8.56
N PHE A 88 -0.48 -5.52 8.66
CA PHE A 88 0.57 -5.58 9.67
C PHE A 88 -0.01 -5.68 11.08
N ASP A 89 0.61 -6.47 11.95
CA ASP A 89 0.40 -6.33 13.40
C ASP A 89 1.13 -5.07 13.91
N HIS A 90 2.28 -4.74 13.29
CA HIS A 90 2.97 -3.48 13.55
C HIS A 90 3.77 -3.01 12.34
N PHE A 91 3.66 -1.72 12.03
CA PHE A 91 4.51 -1.01 11.07
C PHE A 91 5.36 0.00 11.81
N GLY A 92 6.58 -0.41 12.18
CA GLY A 92 7.51 0.35 13.01
C GLY A 92 8.58 1.10 12.20
N ARG A 93 9.71 1.39 12.86
CA ARG A 93 10.80 2.14 12.25
C ARG A 93 12.15 1.82 12.90
N THR A 94 13.23 1.83 12.11
CA THR A 94 14.57 1.54 12.64
C THR A 94 15.16 2.68 13.46
N SER A 95 14.59 3.89 13.43
CA SER A 95 15.01 5.01 14.30
C SER A 95 14.41 4.96 15.72
N ALA A 96 13.61 3.94 16.06
CA ALA A 96 13.07 3.77 17.41
C ALA A 96 14.20 3.48 18.43
N PRO A 97 14.12 4.01 19.66
CA PRO A 97 15.18 3.81 20.67
C PRO A 97 15.51 2.34 21.00
N VAL A 98 14.52 1.45 20.93
CA VAL A 98 14.70 0.01 21.14
C VAL A 98 15.61 -0.61 20.09
N HIS A 99 15.62 -0.07 18.86
CA HIS A 99 16.48 -0.52 17.78
C HIS A 99 17.97 -0.26 18.10
N THR A 100 18.27 0.95 18.58
CA THR A 100 19.63 1.29 19.05
C THR A 100 20.13 0.28 20.05
N LYS A 101 19.33 -0.04 21.07
CA LYS A 101 19.73 -0.96 22.12
C LYS A 101 19.99 -2.37 21.60
N ILE A 102 19.08 -2.93 20.83
CA ILE A 102 19.19 -4.32 20.32
C ILE A 102 20.38 -4.44 19.35
N THR A 103 20.60 -3.44 18.51
CA THR A 103 21.75 -3.42 17.59
C THR A 103 23.07 -3.39 18.35
N GLN A 104 23.18 -2.54 19.38
CA GLN A 104 24.35 -2.47 20.24
C GLN A 104 24.58 -3.77 21.04
N ASP A 105 23.52 -4.38 21.56
CA ASP A 105 23.62 -5.67 22.28
C ASP A 105 24.13 -6.78 21.35
N LEU A 106 23.60 -6.91 20.13
CA LEU A 106 24.06 -7.89 19.13
C LEU A 106 25.51 -7.64 18.68
N PHE A 107 25.89 -6.37 18.55
CA PHE A 107 27.29 -6.01 18.26
C PHE A 107 28.20 -6.47 19.39
N LEU A 108 27.90 -6.16 20.65
CA LEU A 108 28.72 -6.53 21.83
C LEU A 108 28.83 -8.04 21.97
N ASP A 109 27.76 -8.79 21.67
CA ASP A 109 27.81 -10.26 21.69
C ASP A 109 28.75 -10.80 20.59
N ASN A 110 28.74 -10.24 19.39
CA ASN A 110 29.68 -10.59 18.31
C ASN A 110 31.13 -10.20 18.66
N GLU A 111 31.32 -9.04 19.28
CA GLU A 111 32.66 -8.58 19.74
C GLU A 111 33.19 -9.52 20.83
N LYS A 112 32.37 -9.90 21.81
CA LYS A 112 32.72 -10.86 22.86
C LYS A 112 33.08 -12.24 22.29
N ALA A 113 32.43 -12.65 21.21
CA ALA A 113 32.73 -13.89 20.49
C ALA A 113 34.03 -13.82 19.66
N GLY A 114 34.64 -12.64 19.49
CA GLY A 114 35.88 -12.43 18.71
C GLY A 114 35.61 -12.30 17.19
N PHE A 115 34.38 -12.10 16.76
CA PHE A 115 34.05 -11.98 15.33
C PHE A 115 34.06 -10.53 14.80
N ILE A 116 34.41 -9.56 15.63
CA ILE A 116 34.60 -8.16 15.21
C ILE A 116 36.08 -7.86 15.06
N ILE A 117 36.50 -7.43 13.88
CA ILE A 117 37.89 -7.01 13.59
C ILE A 117 37.94 -5.54 13.21
N GLU A 118 39.09 -4.92 13.34
CA GLU A 118 39.35 -3.52 12.98
C GLU A 118 40.28 -3.47 11.77
N GLU A 119 39.90 -2.68 10.74
CA GLU A 119 40.75 -2.41 9.58
C GLU A 119 40.83 -0.91 9.33
N GLU A 120 41.95 -0.44 8.84
CA GLU A 120 42.19 0.94 8.44
C GLU A 120 42.05 1.06 6.92
N SER A 121 41.29 2.06 6.46
CA SER A 121 41.13 2.40 5.05
C SER A 121 41.40 3.87 4.80
N GLN A 122 41.81 4.22 3.58
CA GLN A 122 41.94 5.62 3.15
C GLN A 122 40.60 6.10 2.62
N GLN A 123 40.13 7.25 3.09
CA GLN A 123 38.85 7.84 2.64
C GLN A 123 39.00 9.33 2.35
N ILE A 124 38.11 9.83 1.47
CA ILE A 124 38.03 11.26 1.15
C ILE A 124 37.45 12.01 2.35
N TYR A 125 38.14 13.07 2.73
CA TYR A 125 37.80 13.93 3.88
C TYR A 125 37.62 15.38 3.44
N CYS A 126 36.61 16.03 3.96
CA CYS A 126 36.32 17.44 3.79
C CYS A 126 36.83 18.24 5.01
N PRO A 127 37.95 18.99 4.89
CA PRO A 127 38.46 19.79 6.01
C PRO A 127 37.49 20.87 6.47
N ASP A 128 36.80 21.51 5.55
CA ASP A 128 35.88 22.63 5.84
C ASP A 128 34.71 22.24 6.76
N LYS A 129 34.29 20.97 6.69
CA LYS A 129 33.16 20.44 7.46
C LYS A 129 33.57 19.44 8.54
N ASP A 130 34.87 19.20 8.71
CA ASP A 130 35.43 18.19 9.64
C ASP A 130 34.70 16.85 9.51
N MET A 131 34.60 16.31 8.27
CA MET A 131 33.88 15.05 8.00
C MET A 131 34.48 14.26 6.86
N PHE A 132 34.42 12.93 6.98
CA PHE A 132 34.60 12.03 5.86
C PHE A 132 33.40 12.09 4.92
N LEU A 133 33.63 11.96 3.63
CA LEU A 133 32.58 11.96 2.62
C LEU A 133 32.26 10.53 2.22
N ALA A 134 31.00 10.16 2.29
CA ALA A 134 30.54 8.90 1.72
C ALA A 134 30.75 8.91 0.19
N ASP A 135 30.95 7.72 -0.37
CA ASP A 135 31.35 7.52 -1.76
C ASP A 135 30.48 8.30 -2.76
N ARG A 136 29.17 8.36 -2.55
CA ARG A 136 28.22 9.08 -3.39
C ARG A 136 28.28 10.60 -3.32
N PHE A 137 28.92 11.13 -2.29
CA PHE A 137 29.15 12.58 -2.17
C PHE A 137 30.39 13.06 -2.90
N VAL A 138 31.24 12.14 -3.35
CA VAL A 138 32.44 12.43 -4.12
C VAL A 138 32.16 12.24 -5.60
N ARG A 139 32.53 13.22 -6.39
CA ARG A 139 32.50 13.17 -7.85
C ARG A 139 33.89 13.44 -8.40
N GLY A 140 34.12 13.01 -9.62
CA GLY A 140 35.40 13.25 -10.30
C GLY A 140 35.44 12.60 -11.66
N THR A 141 36.61 12.63 -12.29
CA THR A 141 36.79 11.98 -13.57
C THR A 141 37.08 10.49 -13.37
N CYS A 142 36.30 9.64 -14.04
CA CYS A 142 36.46 8.19 -13.99
C CYS A 142 37.83 7.80 -14.58
N PRO A 143 38.67 7.04 -13.87
CA PRO A 143 40.02 6.61 -14.36
C PRO A 143 39.90 5.62 -15.52
N HIS A 144 38.77 4.97 -15.73
CA HIS A 144 38.57 3.95 -16.76
C HIS A 144 38.07 4.49 -18.10
N CYS A 145 37.17 5.48 -18.07
CA CYS A 145 36.53 5.95 -19.30
C CYS A 145 36.58 7.48 -19.52
N GLY A 146 37.18 8.23 -18.58
CA GLY A 146 37.32 9.69 -18.69
C GLY A 146 36.02 10.50 -18.47
N TYR A 147 34.95 9.88 -18.04
CA TYR A 147 33.70 10.60 -17.73
C TYR A 147 33.91 11.51 -16.52
N LYS A 148 33.62 12.82 -16.67
CA LYS A 148 34.01 13.86 -15.71
C LYS A 148 33.11 13.95 -14.46
N GLU A 149 31.93 13.39 -14.50
CA GLU A 149 30.93 13.47 -13.43
C GLU A 149 30.68 12.12 -12.74
N ALA A 150 31.67 11.21 -12.79
CA ALA A 150 31.55 9.90 -12.18
C ALA A 150 31.43 10.02 -10.64
N ARG A 151 30.52 9.24 -10.04
CA ARG A 151 30.40 9.13 -8.59
C ARG A 151 31.43 8.16 -8.04
N GLY A 152 31.76 8.33 -6.77
CA GLY A 152 32.84 7.56 -6.13
C GLY A 152 32.53 6.08 -5.92
N ASP A 153 31.27 5.65 -6.02
CA ASP A 153 30.86 4.25 -5.87
C ASP A 153 30.81 3.49 -7.20
N GLN A 154 30.37 4.15 -8.28
CA GLN A 154 30.23 3.55 -9.60
C GLN A 154 30.17 4.61 -10.68
N CYS A 155 30.83 4.39 -11.80
CA CYS A 155 30.73 5.27 -12.95
C CYS A 155 29.44 5.03 -13.72
N GLU A 156 28.57 6.04 -13.85
CA GLU A 156 27.30 5.95 -14.57
C GLU A 156 27.49 5.73 -16.08
N ASN A 157 28.63 6.12 -16.64
CA ASN A 157 28.90 5.98 -18.07
C ASN A 157 29.39 4.57 -18.45
N CYS A 158 30.36 4.01 -17.72
CA CYS A 158 30.94 2.70 -18.06
C CYS A 158 30.53 1.56 -17.12
N GLY A 159 29.75 1.85 -16.08
CA GLY A 159 29.22 0.85 -15.14
C GLY A 159 30.25 0.21 -14.19
N LYS A 160 31.52 0.61 -14.25
CA LYS A 160 32.56 0.03 -13.36
C LYS A 160 32.43 0.58 -11.95
N LEU A 161 32.63 -0.30 -10.97
CA LEU A 161 32.80 0.08 -9.59
C LEU A 161 34.07 0.93 -9.43
N LEU A 162 33.99 1.95 -8.57
CA LEU A 162 35.07 2.89 -8.31
C LEU A 162 35.35 2.93 -6.80
N ASP A 163 36.56 3.31 -6.44
CA ASP A 163 36.88 3.83 -5.12
C ASP A 163 36.96 5.36 -5.23
N PRO A 164 36.35 6.14 -4.31
CA PRO A 164 36.44 7.60 -4.35
C PRO A 164 37.87 8.14 -4.41
N THR A 165 38.82 7.42 -3.84
CA THR A 165 40.25 7.79 -3.83
C THR A 165 40.94 7.61 -5.19
N ASP A 166 40.35 6.81 -6.09
CA ASP A 166 40.85 6.58 -7.46
C ASP A 166 40.36 7.61 -8.47
N LEU A 167 39.37 8.41 -8.10
CA LEU A 167 38.82 9.45 -8.97
C LEU A 167 39.89 10.52 -9.29
N ILE A 168 39.98 10.89 -10.56
CA ILE A 168 40.86 11.99 -10.99
C ILE A 168 40.14 13.32 -10.71
N ASN A 169 40.82 14.23 -10.01
CA ASN A 169 40.30 15.52 -9.56
C ASN A 169 38.97 15.38 -8.78
N PRO A 170 38.98 14.65 -7.67
CA PRO A 170 37.75 14.46 -6.88
C PRO A 170 37.27 15.81 -6.29
N TYR A 171 35.99 16.00 -6.34
CA TYR A 171 35.31 17.14 -5.73
C TYR A 171 33.98 16.70 -5.11
N SER A 172 33.42 17.53 -4.26
CA SER A 172 32.10 17.28 -3.69
C SER A 172 31.26 18.56 -3.67
N PRO A 173 29.99 18.50 -4.12
CA PRO A 173 29.05 19.64 -3.97
C PRO A 173 28.86 20.08 -2.51
N LEU A 174 29.12 19.17 -1.56
CA LEU A 174 28.98 19.42 -0.12
C LEU A 174 30.20 20.10 0.50
N CYS A 175 31.35 20.08 -0.19
CA CYS A 175 32.63 20.62 0.30
C CYS A 175 33.21 21.56 -0.75
N PRO A 176 33.02 22.88 -0.63
CA PRO A 176 33.53 23.85 -1.61
C PRO A 176 35.04 23.91 -1.70
N GLY A 177 35.75 23.52 -0.63
CA GLY A 177 37.19 23.51 -0.56
C GLY A 177 37.87 22.26 -1.12
N SER A 178 39.19 22.20 -0.99
CA SER A 178 39.97 21.06 -1.46
C SER A 178 39.73 19.84 -0.58
N LEU A 179 39.45 18.71 -1.22
CA LEU A 179 39.32 17.42 -0.56
C LEU A 179 40.72 16.85 -0.23
N THR A 180 40.82 16.14 0.87
CA THR A 180 42.03 15.43 1.28
C THR A 180 41.72 13.94 1.51
N VAL A 181 42.75 13.10 1.45
CA VAL A 181 42.64 11.68 1.82
C VAL A 181 43.16 11.53 3.25
N LYS A 182 42.41 10.88 4.10
CA LYS A 182 42.79 10.57 5.49
C LYS A 182 42.56 9.10 5.81
N PRO A 183 43.41 8.50 6.68
CA PRO A 183 43.12 7.17 7.22
C PRO A 183 41.91 7.24 8.16
N THR A 184 41.05 6.25 8.07
CA THR A 184 39.94 6.03 9.00
C THR A 184 39.83 4.54 9.34
N LYS A 185 39.53 4.25 10.60
CA LYS A 185 39.39 2.88 11.09
C LYS A 185 37.93 2.50 11.12
N HIS A 186 37.62 1.34 10.58
CA HIS A 186 36.25 0.78 10.60
C HIS A 186 36.25 -0.61 11.28
N LEU A 187 35.10 -0.95 11.83
CA LEU A 187 34.84 -2.29 12.35
C LEU A 187 34.20 -3.14 11.26
N TYR A 188 34.59 -4.40 11.24
CA TYR A 188 34.11 -5.40 10.29
C TYR A 188 33.62 -6.62 11.06
N ILE A 189 32.51 -7.21 10.60
CA ILE A 189 32.12 -8.55 10.99
C ILE A 189 32.91 -9.56 10.15
N ASN A 190 33.62 -10.49 10.80
CA ASN A 190 34.48 -11.47 10.17
C ASN A 190 33.69 -12.69 9.69
N LEU A 191 32.98 -12.53 8.58
CA LEU A 191 32.15 -13.59 7.99
C LEU A 191 32.92 -14.88 7.70
N PRO A 192 34.21 -14.86 7.26
CA PRO A 192 34.99 -16.08 7.09
C PRO A 192 35.07 -16.97 8.33
N GLU A 193 35.23 -16.40 9.53
CA GLU A 193 35.30 -17.15 10.79
C GLU A 193 33.92 -17.71 11.20
N ILE A 194 32.83 -17.07 10.79
CA ILE A 194 31.46 -17.51 11.08
C ILE A 194 30.98 -18.53 10.04
N LYS A 195 31.63 -18.58 8.87
CA LYS A 195 31.22 -19.42 7.73
C LYS A 195 30.92 -20.88 8.08
N PRO A 196 31.71 -21.60 8.91
CA PRO A 196 31.39 -23.00 9.22
C PRO A 196 30.01 -23.18 9.88
N PHE A 197 29.63 -22.27 10.77
CA PHE A 197 28.32 -22.28 11.44
C PHE A 197 27.19 -21.93 10.48
N LEU A 198 27.47 -21.01 9.55
CA LEU A 198 26.52 -20.63 8.50
C LEU A 198 26.23 -21.81 7.57
N GLU A 199 27.27 -22.51 7.09
CA GLU A 199 27.13 -23.65 6.17
C GLU A 199 26.33 -24.80 6.81
N GLU A 200 26.61 -25.14 8.06
CA GLU A 200 25.85 -26.12 8.83
C GLU A 200 24.37 -25.75 8.92
N TRP A 201 24.09 -24.49 9.24
CA TRP A 201 22.72 -24.00 9.36
C TRP A 201 21.98 -24.01 8.01
N ILE A 202 22.62 -23.52 6.92
CA ILE A 202 22.03 -23.46 5.57
C ILE A 202 21.70 -24.86 5.05
N GLN A 203 22.62 -25.84 5.19
CA GLN A 203 22.42 -27.21 4.71
C GLN A 203 21.11 -27.82 5.24
N LYS A 204 20.80 -27.53 6.49
CA LYS A 204 19.55 -27.99 7.10
C LYS A 204 18.36 -27.13 6.66
N THR A 205 18.44 -25.82 6.87
CA THR A 205 17.28 -24.92 6.79
C THR A 205 16.82 -24.70 5.35
N SER A 206 17.71 -24.67 4.36
CA SER A 206 17.31 -24.41 2.96
C SER A 206 16.43 -25.50 2.38
N LEU A 207 16.61 -26.75 2.84
CA LEU A 207 15.78 -27.90 2.43
C LEU A 207 14.48 -27.96 3.22
N GLU A 208 14.56 -27.88 4.55
CA GLU A 208 13.38 -27.93 5.43
C GLU A 208 12.45 -26.74 5.20
N GLY A 209 13.01 -25.57 4.94
CA GLY A 209 12.32 -24.30 4.70
C GLY A 209 11.96 -24.05 3.24
N PHE A 210 12.21 -24.99 2.31
CA PHE A 210 11.86 -24.90 0.88
C PHE A 210 12.10 -23.52 0.26
N TRP A 211 13.32 -22.97 0.46
CA TRP A 211 13.69 -21.66 -0.08
C TRP A 211 13.49 -21.57 -1.59
N SER A 212 13.13 -20.39 -2.08
CA SER A 212 12.99 -20.16 -3.53
C SER A 212 14.31 -20.45 -4.26
N THR A 213 14.20 -20.94 -5.50
CA THR A 213 15.36 -21.37 -6.30
C THR A 213 16.42 -20.28 -6.47
N ASN A 214 16.00 -19.01 -6.64
CA ASN A 214 16.92 -17.87 -6.73
C ASN A 214 17.62 -17.61 -5.39
N ALA A 215 16.93 -17.79 -4.26
CA ALA A 215 17.54 -17.65 -2.94
C ALA A 215 18.64 -18.67 -2.72
N ILE A 216 18.39 -19.94 -3.05
CA ILE A 216 19.41 -21.00 -2.96
C ILE A 216 20.61 -20.68 -3.84
N LYS A 217 20.41 -20.44 -5.14
CA LYS A 217 21.49 -20.20 -6.11
C LYS A 217 22.36 -18.99 -5.73
N MET A 218 21.75 -17.90 -5.29
CA MET A 218 22.48 -16.69 -4.93
C MET A 218 23.27 -16.87 -3.63
N THR A 219 22.71 -17.56 -2.66
CA THR A 219 23.39 -17.90 -1.40
C THR A 219 24.61 -18.78 -1.65
N GLU A 220 24.42 -19.85 -2.45
CA GLU A 220 25.53 -20.76 -2.84
C GLU A 220 26.63 -20.03 -3.61
N ALA A 221 26.27 -19.11 -4.50
CA ALA A 221 27.25 -18.30 -5.24
C ALA A 221 28.10 -17.46 -4.29
N TRP A 222 27.47 -16.76 -3.31
CA TRP A 222 28.22 -15.97 -2.33
C TRP A 222 29.17 -16.80 -1.47
N ILE A 223 28.75 -17.98 -1.03
CA ILE A 223 29.58 -18.88 -0.23
C ILE A 223 30.75 -19.42 -1.07
N ARG A 224 30.49 -19.85 -2.31
CA ARG A 224 31.49 -20.38 -3.25
C ARG A 224 32.54 -19.33 -3.64
N ASP A 225 32.11 -18.08 -3.90
CA ASP A 225 32.99 -16.99 -4.30
C ASP A 225 33.86 -16.50 -3.14
N GLY A 226 33.63 -16.99 -1.93
CA GLY A 226 34.38 -16.72 -0.71
C GLY A 226 33.86 -15.51 0.07
N LEU A 227 33.46 -15.76 1.30
CA LEU A 227 33.03 -14.68 2.19
C LEU A 227 34.24 -13.82 2.60
N LYS A 228 34.01 -12.51 2.67
CA LYS A 228 35.01 -11.52 3.12
C LYS A 228 34.49 -10.80 4.35
N PRO A 229 35.38 -10.27 5.22
CA PRO A 229 34.96 -9.36 6.28
C PRO A 229 34.14 -8.21 5.71
N ARG A 230 33.07 -7.84 6.41
CA ARG A 230 32.16 -6.76 5.97
C ARG A 230 32.18 -5.62 6.96
N ALA A 231 32.41 -4.41 6.44
CA ALA A 231 32.38 -3.21 7.26
C ALA A 231 30.99 -2.99 7.85
N ILE A 232 30.93 -2.77 9.16
CA ILE A 232 29.72 -2.54 9.95
C ILE A 232 29.66 -1.14 10.55
N THR A 233 30.63 -0.27 10.26
CA THR A 233 30.64 1.13 10.70
C THR A 233 30.84 2.08 9.52
N ARG A 234 30.40 3.34 9.69
CA ARG A 234 30.56 4.43 8.71
C ARG A 234 30.79 5.75 9.41
N ASP A 235 31.49 6.64 8.70
CA ASP A 235 31.69 8.03 9.09
C ASP A 235 30.47 8.88 8.65
N LEU A 236 29.35 8.68 9.31
CA LEU A 236 28.07 9.39 9.11
C LEU A 236 27.60 9.95 10.45
N ARG A 237 26.63 10.88 10.39
CA ARG A 237 26.02 11.48 11.59
C ARG A 237 24.66 10.87 11.93
N TRP A 238 23.92 10.42 10.90
CA TRP A 238 22.62 9.81 11.05
C TRP A 238 22.71 8.28 11.04
N GLY A 239 22.62 7.68 12.22
CA GLY A 239 22.77 6.25 12.45
C GLY A 239 22.87 5.91 13.93
N ILE A 240 23.04 4.64 14.23
CA ILE A 240 23.18 4.13 15.60
C ILE A 240 24.63 4.32 16.06
N PRO A 241 24.89 4.99 17.21
CA PRO A 241 26.23 5.15 17.76
C PRO A 241 26.90 3.81 18.08
N VAL A 242 28.17 3.69 17.78
CA VAL A 242 28.98 2.49 18.05
C VAL A 242 29.40 2.49 19.52
N PRO A 243 29.06 1.47 20.34
CA PRO A 243 29.35 1.42 21.77
C PRO A 243 30.79 0.93 22.04
N ARG A 244 31.80 1.57 21.41
CA ARG A 244 33.21 1.23 21.52
C ARG A 244 34.06 2.49 21.61
N GLN A 245 34.99 2.51 22.57
CA GLN A 245 35.93 3.63 22.75
C GLN A 245 36.73 3.91 21.46
N GLY A 246 36.80 5.19 21.08
CA GLY A 246 37.47 5.66 19.86
C GLY A 246 36.58 5.64 18.61
N TYR A 247 35.28 5.26 18.75
CA TYR A 247 34.29 5.23 17.69
C TYR A 247 33.12 6.19 17.92
N GLU A 248 33.27 7.16 18.80
CA GLU A 248 32.20 8.09 19.23
C GLU A 248 31.65 8.96 18.09
N LYS A 249 32.48 9.18 17.03
CA LYS A 249 32.08 9.93 15.83
C LYS A 249 31.58 9.04 14.69
N LYS A 250 31.38 7.75 14.93
CA LYS A 250 30.93 6.78 13.92
C LYS A 250 29.59 6.18 14.28
N VAL A 251 28.90 5.72 13.26
CA VAL A 251 27.64 5.00 13.40
C VAL A 251 27.73 3.62 12.75
N PHE A 252 26.82 2.74 13.13
CA PHE A 252 26.71 1.48 12.39
C PHE A 252 26.26 1.72 10.95
N TYR A 253 26.74 0.85 10.07
CA TYR A 253 26.37 0.86 8.65
C TYR A 253 24.99 0.21 8.49
N VAL A 254 24.12 0.87 7.76
CA VAL A 254 22.70 0.47 7.59
C VAL A 254 22.52 -1.01 7.20
N TRP A 255 23.44 -1.60 6.46
CA TRP A 255 23.32 -3.00 6.08
C TRP A 255 23.66 -3.99 7.21
N PHE A 256 24.20 -3.50 8.33
CA PHE A 256 24.34 -4.26 9.56
C PHE A 256 23.08 -4.13 10.44
N ASP A 257 22.58 -2.90 10.63
CA ASP A 257 21.47 -2.65 11.53
C ASP A 257 20.09 -2.90 10.89
N ALA A 258 19.91 -2.67 9.57
CA ALA A 258 18.60 -2.81 8.95
C ALA A 258 17.93 -4.20 9.15
N PRO A 259 18.60 -5.34 8.98
CA PRO A 259 18.00 -6.64 9.28
C PRO A 259 17.69 -6.84 10.78
N ILE A 260 18.43 -6.20 11.67
CA ILE A 260 18.12 -6.18 13.12
C ILE A 260 16.82 -5.43 13.38
N GLY A 261 16.42 -4.55 12.45
CA GLY A 261 15.14 -3.86 12.46
C GLY A 261 13.94 -4.78 12.64
N TYR A 262 13.96 -5.98 12.08
CA TYR A 262 12.88 -6.95 12.28
C TYR A 262 12.70 -7.33 13.75
N ILE A 263 13.81 -7.52 14.46
CA ILE A 263 13.79 -7.85 15.90
C ILE A 263 13.29 -6.66 16.71
N SER A 264 13.84 -5.47 16.44
CA SER A 264 13.51 -4.27 17.21
C SER A 264 12.09 -3.77 16.97
N ILE A 265 11.58 -3.88 15.75
CA ILE A 265 10.18 -3.54 15.43
C ILE A 265 9.22 -4.52 16.16
N THR A 266 9.59 -5.79 16.27
CA THR A 266 8.84 -6.72 17.12
C THR A 266 8.89 -6.30 18.60
N ALA A 267 10.05 -5.85 19.08
CA ALA A 267 10.21 -5.40 20.46
C ALA A 267 9.49 -4.08 20.76
N ASP A 268 9.34 -3.23 19.76
CA ASP A 268 8.52 -2.01 19.81
C ASP A 268 7.02 -2.35 19.91
N HIS A 269 6.60 -3.41 19.21
CA HIS A 269 5.23 -3.89 19.21
C HIS A 269 4.83 -4.59 20.51
N THR A 270 5.69 -5.45 21.05
CA THR A 270 5.35 -6.29 22.21
C THR A 270 6.52 -6.55 23.15
N PRO A 271 6.31 -6.50 24.49
CA PRO A 271 7.32 -6.90 25.45
C PRO A 271 7.69 -8.39 25.36
N ASP A 272 6.82 -9.20 24.74
CA ASP A 272 7.00 -10.64 24.56
C ASP A 272 7.84 -10.99 23.30
N TRP A 273 8.52 -10.02 22.70
CA TRP A 273 9.29 -10.20 21.47
C TRP A 273 10.30 -11.36 21.51
N LYS A 274 10.83 -11.68 22.68
CA LYS A 274 11.75 -12.81 22.88
C LYS A 274 11.09 -14.17 22.60
N LYS A 275 9.79 -14.31 22.84
CA LYS A 275 9.01 -15.51 22.50
C LYS A 275 8.94 -15.77 21.00
N TRP A 276 9.23 -14.74 20.19
CA TRP A 276 9.28 -14.79 18.71
C TRP A 276 10.72 -14.94 18.20
N TRP A 277 11.65 -14.15 18.76
CA TRP A 277 13.01 -14.07 18.22
C TRP A 277 14.04 -14.92 18.94
N GLN A 278 13.76 -15.41 20.14
CA GLN A 278 14.65 -16.28 20.94
C GLN A 278 14.02 -17.66 21.19
N ASN A 279 13.23 -18.14 20.23
CA ASN A 279 12.51 -19.42 20.34
C ASN A 279 12.51 -20.20 19.01
N PRO A 280 13.70 -20.62 18.50
CA PRO A 280 13.82 -21.26 17.18
C PRO A 280 13.14 -22.64 17.09
N ASP A 281 12.76 -23.25 18.23
CA ASP A 281 12.12 -24.55 18.22
C ASP A 281 10.59 -24.46 17.97
N GLU A 282 9.96 -23.32 18.30
CA GLU A 282 8.51 -23.12 18.14
C GLU A 282 8.13 -22.12 17.05
N VAL A 283 9.07 -21.27 16.62
CA VAL A 283 8.81 -20.19 15.67
C VAL A 283 9.52 -20.44 14.36
N GLU A 284 8.79 -20.32 13.27
CA GLU A 284 9.31 -20.32 11.90
C GLU A 284 9.26 -18.90 11.33
N LEU A 285 10.42 -18.36 10.95
CA LEU A 285 10.56 -17.04 10.35
C LEU A 285 10.44 -17.14 8.81
N TYR A 286 9.44 -16.48 8.26
CA TYR A 286 9.21 -16.32 6.82
C TYR A 286 9.58 -14.89 6.41
N GLN A 287 10.49 -14.76 5.44
CA GLN A 287 10.92 -13.45 4.95
C GLN A 287 10.60 -13.29 3.46
N PHE A 288 9.96 -12.16 3.12
CA PHE A 288 9.56 -11.80 1.77
C PHE A 288 10.36 -10.60 1.30
N ILE A 289 11.21 -10.79 0.27
CA ILE A 289 12.17 -9.78 -0.19
C ILE A 289 12.29 -9.75 -1.71
N GLY A 290 12.97 -8.73 -2.24
CA GLY A 290 13.46 -8.72 -3.61
C GLY A 290 14.82 -9.42 -3.73
N LYS A 291 15.13 -9.96 -4.91
CA LYS A 291 16.36 -10.75 -5.17
C LYS A 291 17.64 -10.07 -4.74
N ASP A 292 17.70 -8.73 -4.83
CA ASP A 292 18.91 -7.96 -4.46
C ASP A 292 19.30 -8.09 -2.98
N ASN A 293 18.33 -8.40 -2.13
CA ASN A 293 18.50 -8.48 -0.69
C ASN A 293 18.73 -9.91 -0.19
N ILE A 294 18.72 -10.92 -1.06
CA ILE A 294 18.92 -12.32 -0.67
C ILE A 294 20.17 -12.52 0.20
N PRO A 295 21.38 -12.10 -0.22
CA PRO A 295 22.58 -12.37 0.56
C PRO A 295 22.60 -11.71 1.94
N PHE A 296 21.90 -10.58 2.10
CA PHE A 296 21.80 -9.93 3.40
C PHE A 296 20.97 -10.75 4.39
N HIS A 297 19.96 -11.48 3.91
CA HIS A 297 19.03 -12.26 4.72
C HIS A 297 19.41 -13.74 4.84
N THR A 298 20.20 -14.28 3.90
CA THR A 298 20.64 -15.68 3.93
C THR A 298 22.08 -15.86 4.39
N VAL A 299 22.89 -14.78 4.38
CA VAL A 299 24.31 -14.82 4.79
C VAL A 299 24.60 -13.84 5.91
N VAL A 300 24.45 -12.51 5.66
CA VAL A 300 24.95 -11.49 6.59
C VAL A 300 24.16 -11.49 7.91
N PHE A 301 22.85 -11.41 7.85
CA PHE A 301 22.02 -11.41 9.06
C PHE A 301 22.09 -12.72 9.85
N PRO A 302 22.00 -13.90 9.21
CA PRO A 302 22.25 -15.16 9.93
C PRO A 302 23.63 -15.24 10.56
N CYS A 303 24.70 -14.77 9.90
CA CYS A 303 26.04 -14.69 10.51
C CYS A 303 26.04 -13.80 11.75
N THR A 304 25.36 -12.63 11.69
CA THR A 304 25.25 -11.73 12.85
C THR A 304 24.58 -12.44 14.04
N LEU A 305 23.51 -13.19 13.79
CA LEU A 305 22.81 -13.94 14.84
C LEU A 305 23.63 -15.14 15.36
N LEU A 306 24.25 -15.90 14.46
CA LEU A 306 25.10 -17.05 14.82
C LEU A 306 26.33 -16.60 15.64
N GLY A 307 26.94 -15.47 15.27
CA GLY A 307 28.04 -14.89 16.04
C GLY A 307 27.60 -14.42 17.43
N ALA A 308 26.45 -13.75 17.52
CA ALA A 308 25.87 -13.33 18.79
C ALA A 308 25.48 -14.53 19.68
N GLU A 309 25.00 -15.64 19.13
CA GLU A 309 24.78 -16.90 19.86
C GLU A 309 26.04 -17.41 20.55
N LYS A 310 27.20 -17.31 19.88
CA LYS A 310 28.49 -17.72 20.46
C LYS A 310 28.93 -16.81 21.61
N GLY A 311 28.63 -15.51 21.53
CA GLY A 311 29.01 -14.55 22.58
C GLY A 311 28.10 -14.58 23.79
N SER A 312 26.78 -14.72 23.59
CA SER A 312 25.77 -14.63 24.67
C SER A 312 25.26 -15.99 25.15
N GLY A 313 25.34 -17.04 24.31
CA GLY A 313 24.69 -18.33 24.56
C GLY A 313 23.17 -18.32 24.31
N VAL A 314 22.60 -17.21 23.87
CA VAL A 314 21.18 -17.08 23.54
C VAL A 314 20.91 -17.57 22.12
N ARG A 315 20.00 -18.52 21.94
CA ARG A 315 19.58 -19.02 20.62
C ARG A 315 18.61 -18.06 19.97
N TRP A 316 18.84 -17.74 18.69
CA TRP A 316 18.00 -16.84 17.90
C TRP A 316 17.14 -17.61 16.89
N THR A 317 15.90 -17.16 16.70
CA THR A 317 15.06 -17.57 15.58
C THR A 317 15.66 -16.99 14.30
N LYS A 318 16.15 -17.87 13.44
CA LYS A 318 16.73 -17.52 12.12
C LYS A 318 15.74 -17.83 11.01
N LEU A 319 16.04 -17.38 9.82
CA LEU A 319 15.25 -17.63 8.63
C LEU A 319 14.88 -19.11 8.49
N PHE A 320 13.58 -19.41 8.39
CA PHE A 320 13.05 -20.71 8.01
C PHE A 320 12.80 -20.75 6.51
N HIS A 321 11.98 -19.83 5.99
CA HIS A 321 11.64 -19.75 4.57
C HIS A 321 11.99 -18.40 3.96
N MET A 322 12.57 -18.43 2.75
CA MET A 322 12.86 -17.25 1.93
C MET A 322 12.00 -17.25 0.67
N SER A 323 11.08 -16.32 0.59
CA SER A 323 10.33 -16.01 -0.64
C SER A 323 10.93 -14.77 -1.29
N ALA A 324 11.78 -14.96 -2.29
CA ALA A 324 12.42 -13.87 -3.01
C ALA A 324 11.77 -13.68 -4.39
N THR A 325 11.38 -12.43 -4.70
CA THR A 325 10.82 -12.07 -6.00
C THR A 325 11.89 -11.57 -6.96
N GLU A 326 11.73 -11.87 -8.23
CA GLU A 326 12.40 -11.23 -9.34
C GLU A 326 11.87 -9.79 -9.54
N TYR A 327 12.31 -9.07 -10.58
CA TYR A 327 11.83 -7.72 -10.83
C TYR A 327 10.48 -7.70 -11.54
N LEU A 328 9.61 -6.81 -11.08
CA LEU A 328 8.52 -6.30 -11.91
C LEU A 328 9.02 -5.05 -12.64
N ASN A 329 9.07 -5.09 -13.96
CA ASN A 329 9.40 -3.97 -14.81
C ASN A 329 8.13 -3.25 -15.29
N TYR A 330 8.28 -2.04 -15.87
CA TYR A 330 7.15 -1.25 -16.38
C TYR A 330 7.24 -1.12 -17.89
N GLU A 331 6.18 -1.54 -18.59
CA GLU A 331 6.03 -1.50 -20.08
C GLU A 331 7.35 -1.68 -20.86
N SER A 332 8.06 -0.59 -21.12
CA SER A 332 9.28 -0.56 -21.93
C SER A 332 10.59 -0.62 -21.13
N GLY A 333 10.55 -0.77 -19.79
CA GLY A 333 11.78 -0.76 -19.01
C GLY A 333 11.60 -0.82 -17.50
N LYS A 334 12.60 -0.33 -16.78
CA LYS A 334 12.57 -0.29 -15.32
C LYS A 334 11.73 0.88 -14.83
N PHE A 335 11.09 0.70 -13.68
CA PHE A 335 10.55 1.85 -12.92
C PHE A 335 11.67 2.86 -12.70
N SER A 336 11.46 4.09 -13.09
CA SER A 336 12.45 5.14 -12.93
C SER A 336 11.84 6.35 -12.26
N LYS A 337 12.31 6.62 -11.06
CA LYS A 337 11.89 7.74 -10.25
C LYS A 337 12.34 9.09 -10.78
N SER A 338 13.61 9.16 -11.19
CA SER A 338 14.20 10.38 -11.73
C SER A 338 13.59 10.77 -13.08
N GLN A 339 13.10 9.79 -13.84
CA GLN A 339 12.42 10.00 -15.11
C GLN A 339 10.89 9.93 -14.99
N GLY A 340 10.38 9.50 -13.83
CA GLY A 340 8.97 9.35 -13.51
C GLY A 340 8.22 8.34 -14.36
N VAL A 341 8.89 7.31 -14.74
CA VAL A 341 8.31 6.19 -15.47
C VAL A 341 7.76 5.16 -14.49
N GLY A 342 6.50 4.84 -14.60
CA GLY A 342 5.84 3.80 -13.84
C GLY A 342 4.78 4.30 -12.85
N VAL A 343 4.07 3.37 -12.25
CA VAL A 343 3.04 3.62 -11.23
C VAL A 343 3.66 3.44 -9.85
N PHE A 344 3.54 4.45 -9.01
CA PHE A 344 3.91 4.44 -7.62
C PHE A 344 2.67 4.19 -6.75
N GLY A 345 2.86 3.91 -5.46
CA GLY A 345 1.73 3.58 -4.59
C GLY A 345 0.68 4.69 -4.50
N ASN A 346 1.11 5.95 -4.41
CA ASN A 346 0.21 7.10 -4.46
C ASN A 346 -0.49 7.25 -5.82
N ASP A 347 0.18 6.93 -6.93
CA ASP A 347 -0.42 6.96 -8.26
C ASP A 347 -1.54 5.92 -8.38
N ALA A 348 -1.36 4.73 -7.81
CA ALA A 348 -2.39 3.70 -7.80
C ALA A 348 -3.67 4.19 -7.10
N ILE A 349 -3.53 4.90 -5.97
CA ILE A 349 -4.64 5.56 -5.25
C ILE A 349 -5.36 6.55 -6.16
N GLU A 350 -4.62 7.39 -6.87
CA GLU A 350 -5.16 8.43 -7.75
C GLU A 350 -5.89 7.91 -9.00
N THR A 351 -5.70 6.64 -9.36
CA THR A 351 -6.42 6.05 -10.50
C THR A 351 -7.91 5.85 -10.26
N GLY A 352 -8.35 5.83 -8.99
CA GLY A 352 -9.70 5.45 -8.60
C GLY A 352 -10.03 3.96 -8.79
N ILE A 353 -9.06 3.14 -9.22
CA ILE A 353 -9.22 1.68 -9.34
C ILE A 353 -9.05 1.07 -7.95
N PRO A 354 -9.98 0.24 -7.44
CA PRO A 354 -9.92 -0.31 -6.10
C PRO A 354 -8.63 -1.10 -5.81
N ALA A 355 -8.16 -1.06 -4.57
CA ALA A 355 -6.94 -1.75 -4.12
C ALA A 355 -6.95 -3.25 -4.46
N ASP A 356 -8.09 -3.94 -4.29
CA ASP A 356 -8.22 -5.37 -4.62
C ASP A 356 -7.95 -5.69 -6.09
N VAL A 357 -8.27 -4.76 -7.00
CA VAL A 357 -8.00 -4.93 -8.45
C VAL A 357 -6.49 -4.88 -8.72
N TRP A 358 -5.79 -3.95 -8.05
CA TRP A 358 -4.33 -3.88 -8.10
C TRP A 358 -3.67 -5.10 -7.47
N ARG A 359 -4.13 -5.51 -6.29
CA ARG A 359 -3.65 -6.71 -5.60
C ARG A 359 -3.82 -7.94 -6.47
N PHE A 360 -5.00 -8.15 -7.04
CA PHE A 360 -5.27 -9.25 -7.98
C PHE A 360 -4.25 -9.31 -9.11
N TYR A 361 -4.05 -8.21 -9.83
CA TYR A 361 -3.15 -8.21 -10.98
C TYR A 361 -1.69 -8.40 -10.59
N LEU A 362 -1.24 -7.78 -9.49
CA LEU A 362 0.12 -7.94 -9.01
C LEU A 362 0.44 -9.40 -8.64
N PHE A 363 -0.55 -10.15 -8.12
CA PHE A 363 -0.39 -11.59 -7.87
C PHE A 363 -0.54 -12.43 -9.12
N TYR A 364 -1.43 -12.06 -10.03
CA TYR A 364 -1.55 -12.72 -11.33
C TYR A 364 -0.23 -12.64 -12.13
N ASN A 365 0.45 -11.53 -12.06
CA ASN A 365 1.72 -11.24 -12.75
C ASN A 365 2.94 -11.26 -11.82
N ARG A 366 2.85 -11.95 -10.66
CA ARG A 366 3.93 -11.98 -9.65
C ARG A 366 5.23 -12.56 -10.24
N PRO A 367 6.38 -11.83 -10.12
CA PRO A 367 7.67 -12.29 -10.65
C PRO A 367 8.32 -13.33 -9.72
N GLU A 368 8.05 -14.61 -9.91
CA GLU A 368 8.56 -15.69 -9.05
C GLU A 368 9.85 -16.34 -9.56
N THR A 369 9.90 -16.68 -10.84
CA THR A 369 11.03 -17.42 -11.44
C THR A 369 11.80 -16.61 -12.48
N SER A 370 11.23 -15.51 -12.95
CA SER A 370 11.79 -14.57 -13.91
C SER A 370 11.19 -13.20 -13.73
N ASP A 371 11.87 -12.19 -14.24
CA ASP A 371 11.33 -10.83 -14.31
C ASP A 371 10.01 -10.82 -15.07
N THR A 372 9.06 -10.02 -14.62
CA THR A 372 7.77 -9.79 -15.29
C THR A 372 7.61 -8.33 -15.68
N LEU A 373 6.57 -8.04 -16.47
CA LEU A 373 6.32 -6.72 -17.02
C LEU A 373 4.90 -6.26 -16.64
N PHE A 374 4.78 -5.09 -16.04
CA PHE A 374 3.49 -4.40 -15.95
C PHE A 374 3.21 -3.69 -17.27
N ALA A 375 2.04 -3.97 -17.86
CA ALA A 375 1.54 -3.27 -19.02
C ALA A 375 0.05 -2.94 -18.83
N TRP A 376 -0.35 -1.69 -19.09
CA TRP A 376 -1.73 -1.23 -18.89
C TRP A 376 -2.76 -2.04 -19.68
N LYS A 377 -2.41 -2.44 -20.91
CA LYS A 377 -3.28 -3.29 -21.74
C LYS A 377 -3.50 -4.67 -21.12
N ASP A 378 -2.43 -5.31 -20.67
CA ASP A 378 -2.50 -6.62 -20.02
C ASP A 378 -3.26 -6.53 -18.70
N PHE A 379 -3.01 -5.48 -17.90
CA PHE A 379 -3.74 -5.20 -16.68
C PHE A 379 -5.25 -5.16 -16.92
N ALA A 380 -5.72 -4.35 -17.87
CA ALA A 380 -7.14 -4.25 -18.18
C ALA A 380 -7.72 -5.57 -18.72
N GLU A 381 -6.98 -6.27 -19.58
CA GLU A 381 -7.40 -7.57 -20.14
C GLU A 381 -7.59 -8.60 -19.05
N LYS A 382 -6.61 -8.79 -18.16
CA LYS A 382 -6.66 -9.78 -17.09
C LYS A 382 -7.71 -9.46 -16.03
N VAL A 383 -7.84 -8.20 -15.66
CA VAL A 383 -8.90 -7.77 -14.74
C VAL A 383 -10.28 -8.03 -15.35
N ASN A 384 -10.50 -7.62 -16.59
CA ASN A 384 -11.81 -7.77 -17.22
C ASN A 384 -12.17 -9.25 -17.51
N SER A 385 -11.19 -10.08 -17.92
CA SER A 385 -11.46 -11.49 -18.24
C SER A 385 -11.49 -12.38 -17.01
N GLU A 386 -10.49 -12.29 -16.13
CA GLU A 386 -10.30 -13.25 -15.05
C GLU A 386 -10.98 -12.82 -13.74
N LEU A 387 -10.81 -11.55 -13.34
CA LEU A 387 -11.43 -11.10 -12.10
C LEU A 387 -12.94 -10.86 -12.30
N ILE A 388 -13.31 -10.12 -13.33
CA ILE A 388 -14.71 -9.72 -13.60
C ILE A 388 -15.44 -10.82 -14.34
N GLY A 389 -14.94 -11.22 -15.51
CA GLY A 389 -15.60 -12.16 -16.41
C GLY A 389 -15.62 -13.61 -15.93
N ASN A 390 -14.68 -14.00 -15.06
CA ASN A 390 -14.65 -15.32 -14.46
C ASN A 390 -15.20 -15.31 -13.03
N PHE A 391 -14.46 -14.81 -12.04
CA PHE A 391 -14.87 -14.88 -10.63
C PHE A 391 -16.12 -14.02 -10.35
N GLY A 392 -16.12 -12.75 -10.73
CA GLY A 392 -17.27 -11.85 -10.53
C GLY A 392 -18.55 -12.35 -11.20
N ASN A 393 -18.41 -12.91 -12.42
CA ASN A 393 -19.52 -13.52 -13.13
C ASN A 393 -20.10 -14.75 -12.41
N LEU A 394 -19.23 -15.66 -11.93
CA LEU A 394 -19.67 -16.85 -11.17
C LEU A 394 -20.46 -16.43 -9.92
N VAL A 395 -19.93 -15.48 -9.14
CA VAL A 395 -20.62 -14.94 -7.95
C VAL A 395 -21.99 -14.39 -8.33
N ASN A 396 -22.02 -13.46 -9.27
CA ASN A 396 -23.25 -12.73 -9.62
C ASN A 396 -24.32 -13.66 -10.19
N ARG A 397 -23.99 -14.47 -11.20
CA ARG A 397 -24.97 -15.34 -11.86
C ARG A 397 -25.53 -16.42 -10.93
N THR A 398 -24.67 -17.01 -10.07
CA THR A 398 -25.08 -18.08 -9.15
C THR A 398 -25.98 -17.52 -8.05
N LEU A 399 -25.56 -16.45 -7.38
CA LEU A 399 -26.32 -15.92 -6.24
C LEU A 399 -27.62 -15.25 -6.67
N LEU A 400 -27.62 -14.49 -7.78
CA LEU A 400 -28.87 -13.93 -8.33
C LEU A 400 -29.87 -15.01 -8.71
N PHE A 401 -29.42 -16.13 -9.32
CA PHE A 401 -30.31 -17.21 -9.68
C PHE A 401 -30.94 -17.84 -8.45
N ILE A 402 -30.18 -18.07 -7.39
CA ILE A 402 -30.68 -18.61 -6.11
C ILE A 402 -31.68 -17.65 -5.47
N LEU A 403 -31.31 -16.37 -5.35
CA LEU A 403 -32.18 -15.35 -4.73
C LEU A 403 -33.55 -15.22 -5.41
N LYS A 404 -33.57 -15.40 -6.73
CA LYS A 404 -34.78 -15.27 -7.54
C LYS A 404 -35.71 -16.50 -7.46
N ASN A 405 -35.16 -17.69 -7.24
CA ASN A 405 -35.87 -18.93 -7.51
C ASN A 405 -36.02 -19.86 -6.29
N PHE A 406 -35.23 -19.68 -5.23
CA PHE A 406 -35.19 -20.61 -4.09
C PHE A 406 -35.09 -19.89 -2.75
N ASP A 407 -35.81 -20.41 -1.74
CA ASP A 407 -35.81 -19.88 -0.37
C ASP A 407 -34.81 -20.57 0.56
N SER A 408 -34.18 -21.66 0.11
CA SER A 408 -33.18 -22.45 0.86
C SER A 408 -32.11 -22.99 -0.06
N LEU A 409 -31.01 -23.51 0.51
CA LEU A 409 -30.02 -24.33 -0.18
C LEU A 409 -30.23 -25.80 0.18
N GLN A 410 -29.88 -26.71 -0.73
CA GLN A 410 -29.93 -28.13 -0.52
C GLN A 410 -28.62 -28.78 -1.00
N PHE A 411 -27.93 -29.43 -0.09
CA PHE A 411 -26.65 -30.06 -0.37
C PHE A 411 -26.84 -31.59 -0.44
N SER A 412 -26.31 -32.20 -1.49
CA SER A 412 -26.38 -33.63 -1.73
C SER A 412 -24.98 -34.23 -1.82
N ASN A 413 -24.80 -35.43 -1.24
CA ASN A 413 -23.58 -36.21 -1.41
C ASN A 413 -23.56 -37.04 -2.71
N ASN A 414 -24.64 -36.98 -3.49
CA ASN A 414 -24.80 -37.82 -4.69
C ASN A 414 -23.91 -37.38 -5.87
N ASP A 415 -23.44 -36.13 -5.85
CA ASP A 415 -22.53 -35.58 -6.88
C ASP A 415 -21.06 -35.84 -6.47
N THR A 416 -20.69 -37.10 -6.48
CA THR A 416 -19.38 -37.57 -6.01
C THR A 416 -18.22 -36.94 -6.78
N ASP A 417 -18.36 -36.77 -8.10
CA ASP A 417 -17.30 -36.21 -8.96
C ASP A 417 -17.06 -34.75 -8.67
N TRP A 418 -18.15 -33.98 -8.43
CA TRP A 418 -18.00 -32.55 -8.07
C TRP A 418 -17.44 -32.35 -6.66
N ASN A 419 -17.86 -33.17 -5.71
CA ASN A 419 -17.33 -33.15 -4.36
C ASN A 419 -15.85 -33.55 -4.35
N GLN A 420 -15.42 -34.51 -5.15
CA GLN A 420 -14.01 -34.87 -5.30
C GLN A 420 -13.22 -33.70 -5.93
N THR A 421 -13.74 -33.13 -7.00
CA THR A 421 -13.14 -31.92 -7.65
C THR A 421 -12.95 -30.79 -6.66
N ARG A 422 -13.96 -30.49 -5.84
CA ARG A 422 -13.87 -29.49 -4.76
C ARG A 422 -12.71 -29.79 -3.80
N ASN A 423 -12.64 -31.03 -3.30
CA ASN A 423 -11.62 -31.43 -2.34
C ASN A 423 -10.22 -31.34 -2.93
N ASP A 424 -10.05 -31.74 -4.19
CA ASP A 424 -8.78 -31.68 -4.90
C ASP A 424 -8.28 -30.22 -5.06
N TYR A 425 -9.18 -29.28 -5.41
CA TYR A 425 -8.82 -27.85 -5.49
C TYR A 425 -8.50 -27.27 -4.12
N LEU A 426 -9.31 -27.56 -3.11
CA LEU A 426 -9.05 -27.11 -1.73
C LEU A 426 -7.67 -27.57 -1.25
N GLN A 427 -7.32 -28.83 -1.49
CA GLN A 427 -6.02 -29.37 -1.08
C GLN A 427 -4.86 -28.73 -1.85
N LYS A 428 -4.96 -28.63 -3.18
CA LYS A 428 -3.91 -28.02 -4.02
C LYS A 428 -3.68 -26.54 -3.69
N ILE A 429 -4.76 -25.78 -3.52
CA ILE A 429 -4.65 -24.34 -3.18
C ILE A 429 -4.03 -24.16 -1.79
N LYS A 430 -4.43 -25.00 -0.81
CA LYS A 430 -3.81 -25.03 0.51
C LYS A 430 -2.31 -25.28 0.41
N GLU A 431 -1.89 -26.31 -0.35
CA GLU A 431 -0.47 -26.65 -0.54
C GLU A 431 0.32 -25.49 -1.17
N CYS A 432 -0.27 -24.79 -2.15
CA CYS A 432 0.35 -23.60 -2.74
C CYS A 432 0.56 -22.49 -1.69
N TYR A 433 -0.45 -22.19 -0.89
CA TYR A 433 -0.31 -21.19 0.17
C TYR A 433 0.75 -21.58 1.21
N GLU A 434 0.73 -22.85 1.68
CA GLU A 434 1.72 -23.34 2.65
C GLU A 434 3.17 -23.25 2.14
N ARG A 435 3.37 -23.35 0.84
CA ARG A 435 4.67 -23.26 0.17
C ARG A 435 5.00 -21.85 -0.34
N THR A 436 4.14 -20.87 -0.09
CA THR A 436 4.26 -19.52 -0.63
C THR A 436 4.24 -19.41 -2.17
N ASP A 437 3.69 -20.40 -2.86
CA ASP A 437 3.47 -20.42 -4.31
C ASP A 437 2.21 -19.61 -4.64
N LEU A 438 2.27 -18.29 -4.34
CA LEU A 438 1.09 -17.41 -4.25
C LEU A 438 0.42 -17.15 -5.60
N ARG A 439 1.20 -17.10 -6.68
CA ARG A 439 0.68 -16.97 -8.05
C ARG A 439 -0.10 -18.21 -8.47
N ASP A 440 0.40 -19.38 -8.14
CA ASP A 440 -0.26 -20.64 -8.49
C ASP A 440 -1.50 -20.86 -7.63
N ALA A 441 -1.51 -20.43 -6.36
CA ALA A 441 -2.72 -20.42 -5.55
C ALA A 441 -3.84 -19.59 -6.20
N LEU A 442 -3.53 -18.39 -6.70
CA LEU A 442 -4.50 -17.56 -7.43
C LEU A 442 -4.99 -18.23 -8.72
N LYS A 443 -4.07 -18.79 -9.53
CA LYS A 443 -4.44 -19.48 -10.77
C LYS A 443 -5.40 -20.63 -10.52
N LEU A 444 -5.12 -21.49 -9.53
CA LEU A 444 -6.00 -22.60 -9.15
C LEU A 444 -7.39 -22.12 -8.71
N CYS A 445 -7.48 -20.99 -7.98
CA CYS A 445 -8.76 -20.38 -7.65
C CYS A 445 -9.53 -19.96 -8.91
N LEU A 446 -8.85 -19.34 -9.88
CA LEU A 446 -9.47 -18.90 -11.15
C LEU A 446 -9.87 -20.08 -12.05
N GLU A 447 -9.04 -21.12 -12.13
CA GLU A 447 -9.37 -22.37 -12.83
C GLU A 447 -10.62 -23.02 -12.23
N TRP A 448 -10.67 -23.12 -10.91
CA TRP A 448 -11.84 -23.67 -10.23
C TRP A 448 -13.09 -22.79 -10.44
N SER A 449 -12.96 -21.47 -10.41
CA SER A 449 -14.04 -20.54 -10.77
C SER A 449 -14.57 -20.77 -12.19
N ALA A 450 -13.65 -20.95 -13.17
CA ALA A 450 -14.01 -21.22 -14.56
C ALA A 450 -14.80 -22.54 -14.71
N LEU A 451 -14.43 -23.60 -13.96
CA LEU A 451 -15.20 -24.85 -13.92
C LEU A 451 -16.63 -24.63 -13.38
N GLY A 452 -16.80 -23.78 -12.38
CA GLY A 452 -18.12 -23.41 -11.87
C GLY A 452 -18.97 -22.69 -12.92
N ASN A 453 -18.38 -21.75 -13.64
CA ASN A 453 -19.05 -21.04 -14.76
C ASN A 453 -19.44 -22.03 -15.87
N LYS A 454 -18.54 -22.97 -16.23
CA LYS A 454 -18.79 -24.01 -17.22
C LYS A 454 -19.95 -24.89 -16.76
N ARG A 455 -19.92 -25.39 -15.53
CA ARG A 455 -20.99 -26.22 -14.97
C ARG A 455 -22.33 -25.53 -14.98
N PHE A 456 -22.40 -24.25 -14.56
CA PHE A 456 -23.62 -23.44 -14.59
C PHE A 456 -24.16 -23.33 -16.03
N GLN A 457 -23.28 -23.11 -17.01
CA GLN A 457 -23.65 -22.95 -18.40
C GLN A 457 -24.14 -24.28 -19.03
N GLU A 458 -23.44 -25.39 -18.79
CA GLU A 458 -23.78 -26.71 -19.34
C GLU A 458 -25.06 -27.29 -18.71
N PHE A 459 -25.31 -27.03 -17.43
CA PHE A 459 -26.50 -27.48 -16.74
C PHE A 459 -27.76 -26.67 -17.15
N GLU A 460 -27.61 -25.45 -17.64
CA GLU A 460 -28.70 -24.55 -18.04
C GLU A 460 -29.84 -24.43 -16.99
N PRO A 461 -29.56 -24.01 -15.74
CA PRO A 461 -30.52 -24.05 -14.64
C PRO A 461 -31.84 -23.28 -14.95
N TRP A 462 -31.79 -22.25 -15.80
CA TRP A 462 -32.97 -21.50 -16.25
C TRP A 462 -33.94 -22.32 -17.12
N LYS A 463 -33.47 -23.42 -17.72
CA LYS A 463 -34.36 -24.37 -18.44
C LYS A 463 -34.80 -25.49 -17.53
N ILE A 464 -33.87 -26.14 -16.85
CA ILE A 464 -34.10 -27.36 -16.06
C ILE A 464 -34.99 -27.10 -14.85
N ILE A 465 -34.98 -25.89 -14.26
CA ILE A 465 -35.81 -25.56 -13.10
C ILE A 465 -37.33 -25.82 -13.33
N LYS A 466 -37.81 -25.72 -14.56
CA LYS A 466 -39.20 -25.97 -14.89
C LYS A 466 -39.58 -27.46 -14.88
N GLU A 467 -38.59 -28.30 -15.18
CA GLU A 467 -38.78 -29.77 -15.33
C GLU A 467 -38.36 -30.47 -14.03
N ASN A 468 -37.26 -30.06 -13.41
CA ASN A 468 -36.71 -30.65 -12.20
C ASN A 468 -36.13 -29.57 -11.25
N PRO A 469 -36.97 -28.92 -10.46
CA PRO A 469 -36.56 -27.88 -9.52
C PRO A 469 -35.64 -28.41 -8.41
N GLU A 470 -35.82 -29.65 -7.93
CA GLU A 470 -35.00 -30.27 -6.88
C GLU A 470 -33.55 -30.46 -7.37
N LYS A 471 -33.37 -31.03 -8.56
CA LYS A 471 -32.05 -31.19 -9.14
C LYS A 471 -31.38 -29.86 -9.43
N THR A 472 -32.16 -28.88 -9.85
CA THR A 472 -31.65 -27.50 -10.06
C THR A 472 -31.15 -26.92 -8.75
N LEU A 473 -31.92 -27.08 -7.67
CA LEU A 473 -31.51 -26.60 -6.33
C LEU A 473 -30.22 -27.25 -5.85
N GLU A 474 -30.06 -28.58 -6.01
CA GLU A 474 -28.83 -29.28 -5.68
C GLU A 474 -27.61 -28.70 -6.41
N VAL A 475 -27.71 -28.52 -7.73
CA VAL A 475 -26.57 -28.03 -8.55
C VAL A 475 -26.22 -26.58 -8.20
N VAL A 476 -27.20 -25.70 -8.06
CA VAL A 476 -26.91 -24.29 -7.74
C VAL A 476 -26.46 -24.12 -6.29
N SER A 477 -26.89 -25.00 -5.37
CA SER A 477 -26.37 -25.01 -3.99
C SER A 477 -24.90 -25.43 -3.93
N ALA A 478 -24.50 -26.42 -4.74
CA ALA A 478 -23.10 -26.81 -4.87
C ALA A 478 -22.22 -25.67 -5.46
N LEU A 479 -22.75 -24.91 -6.41
CA LEU A 479 -22.10 -23.71 -6.94
C LEU A 479 -22.05 -22.57 -5.93
N ALA A 480 -23.08 -22.39 -5.10
CA ALA A 480 -23.05 -21.41 -4.00
C ALA A 480 -21.97 -21.76 -2.96
N MET A 481 -21.81 -23.06 -2.65
CA MET A 481 -20.72 -23.53 -1.79
C MET A 481 -19.36 -23.23 -2.41
N GLN A 482 -19.17 -23.46 -3.72
CA GLN A 482 -17.96 -23.10 -4.43
C GLN A 482 -17.69 -21.59 -4.39
N VAL A 483 -18.69 -20.74 -4.58
CA VAL A 483 -18.56 -19.26 -4.47
C VAL A 483 -18.07 -18.86 -3.09
N ARG A 484 -18.66 -19.42 -2.02
CA ARG A 484 -18.25 -19.18 -0.64
C ARG A 484 -16.81 -19.64 -0.42
N ASP A 485 -16.43 -20.85 -0.86
CA ASP A 485 -15.10 -21.39 -0.70
C ASP A 485 -14.05 -20.55 -1.45
N LEU A 486 -14.35 -20.16 -2.68
CA LEU A 486 -13.48 -19.25 -3.46
C LEU A 486 -13.30 -17.90 -2.77
N ALA A 487 -14.35 -17.35 -2.18
CA ALA A 487 -14.24 -16.10 -1.43
C ALA A 487 -13.32 -16.24 -0.21
N ILE A 488 -13.36 -17.38 0.49
CA ILE A 488 -12.44 -17.67 1.61
C ILE A 488 -11.00 -17.81 1.09
N LEU A 489 -10.79 -18.57 0.01
CA LEU A 489 -9.46 -18.84 -0.55
C LEU A 489 -8.83 -17.62 -1.23
N LEU A 490 -9.64 -16.71 -1.79
CA LEU A 490 -9.19 -15.45 -2.38
C LEU A 490 -9.02 -14.32 -1.35
N TYR A 491 -9.54 -14.48 -0.12
CA TYR A 491 -9.43 -13.46 0.92
C TYR A 491 -7.98 -12.98 1.18
N PRO A 492 -6.96 -13.83 1.17
CA PRO A 492 -5.59 -13.34 1.29
C PRO A 492 -5.20 -12.34 0.21
N ILE A 493 -5.69 -12.50 -1.01
CA ILE A 493 -5.30 -11.70 -2.19
C ILE A 493 -6.20 -10.48 -2.37
N ILE A 494 -7.54 -10.65 -2.30
CA ILE A 494 -8.55 -9.61 -2.50
C ILE A 494 -9.47 -9.49 -1.27
N PRO A 495 -8.96 -9.00 -0.13
CA PRO A 495 -9.64 -9.10 1.16
C PRO A 495 -10.99 -8.39 1.22
N VAL A 496 -11.11 -7.20 0.65
CA VAL A 496 -12.35 -6.40 0.68
C VAL A 496 -13.46 -7.08 -0.13
N SER A 497 -13.14 -7.47 -1.36
CA SER A 497 -14.09 -8.14 -2.26
C SER A 497 -14.52 -9.51 -1.72
N SER A 498 -13.58 -10.28 -1.17
CA SER A 498 -13.85 -11.58 -0.55
C SER A 498 -14.76 -11.45 0.67
N THR A 499 -14.48 -10.50 1.56
CA THR A 499 -15.34 -10.22 2.72
C THR A 499 -16.75 -9.78 2.28
N LYS A 500 -16.82 -8.98 1.21
CA LYS A 500 -18.13 -8.58 0.64
C LYS A 500 -18.92 -9.78 0.12
N VAL A 501 -18.28 -10.73 -0.60
CA VAL A 501 -18.96 -11.97 -1.04
C VAL A 501 -19.41 -12.81 0.15
N LEU A 502 -18.59 -12.94 1.18
CA LEU A 502 -18.95 -13.67 2.40
C LEU A 502 -20.10 -13.03 3.16
N SER A 503 -20.20 -11.71 3.17
CA SER A 503 -21.34 -11.00 3.77
C SER A 503 -22.66 -11.30 3.07
N PHE A 504 -22.66 -11.63 1.79
CA PHE A 504 -23.87 -12.06 1.08
C PHE A 504 -24.49 -13.35 1.66
N PHE A 505 -23.64 -14.18 2.26
CA PHE A 505 -24.03 -15.38 2.99
C PHE A 505 -24.27 -15.14 4.49
N GLY A 506 -24.12 -13.91 4.97
CA GLY A 506 -24.28 -13.58 6.39
C GLY A 506 -23.07 -13.88 7.27
N TYR A 507 -21.90 -14.13 6.69
CA TYR A 507 -20.65 -14.24 7.46
C TYR A 507 -20.14 -12.83 7.83
N GLU A 508 -19.66 -12.70 9.06
CA GLU A 508 -19.12 -11.45 9.60
C GLU A 508 -17.67 -11.65 10.09
N GLY A 509 -16.85 -10.60 9.96
CA GLY A 509 -15.45 -10.60 10.41
C GLY A 509 -14.50 -11.30 9.43
N ALA A 510 -13.29 -11.60 9.93
CA ALA A 510 -12.26 -12.26 9.14
C ALA A 510 -12.62 -13.73 8.88
N PRO A 511 -12.47 -14.22 7.64
CA PRO A 511 -12.80 -15.61 7.34
C PRO A 511 -11.88 -16.59 8.05
N GLN A 512 -12.42 -17.77 8.31
CA GLN A 512 -11.75 -18.88 8.97
C GLN A 512 -11.85 -20.14 8.11
N TRP A 513 -10.82 -20.97 8.15
CA TRP A 513 -10.81 -22.24 7.41
C TRP A 513 -11.97 -23.16 7.79
N SER A 514 -12.37 -23.14 9.07
CA SER A 514 -13.50 -23.93 9.57
C SER A 514 -14.84 -23.64 8.86
N TRP A 515 -14.98 -22.49 8.22
CA TRP A 515 -16.18 -22.19 7.43
C TRP A 515 -16.27 -23.05 6.17
N ILE A 516 -15.14 -23.49 5.59
CA ILE A 516 -15.11 -24.40 4.43
C ILE A 516 -15.67 -25.78 4.78
N GLU A 517 -15.54 -26.21 6.04
CA GLU A 517 -16.02 -27.49 6.54
C GLU A 517 -17.54 -27.53 6.79
N GLN A 518 -18.19 -26.37 6.77
CA GLN A 518 -19.62 -26.21 7.00
C GLN A 518 -20.35 -25.96 5.68
N GLN A 519 -21.65 -26.28 5.66
CA GLN A 519 -22.51 -25.86 4.56
C GLN A 519 -22.80 -24.36 4.68
N PRO A 520 -22.70 -23.57 3.58
CA PRO A 520 -23.02 -22.15 3.65
C PRO A 520 -24.51 -21.92 3.87
N PRO A 521 -24.89 -20.86 4.59
CA PRO A 521 -26.29 -20.41 4.60
C PRO A 521 -26.71 -19.90 3.21
N ARG A 522 -28.04 -19.77 3.02
CA ARG A 522 -28.57 -19.17 1.80
C ARG A 522 -28.11 -17.71 1.71
N PRO A 523 -27.64 -17.25 0.52
CA PRO A 523 -27.33 -15.83 0.35
C PRO A 523 -28.57 -14.97 0.54
N SER A 524 -28.40 -13.80 1.14
CA SER A 524 -29.48 -12.83 1.40
C SER A 524 -29.48 -11.69 0.38
N GLN A 525 -28.37 -11.42 -0.26
CA GLN A 525 -28.17 -10.35 -1.24
C GLN A 525 -27.07 -10.68 -2.21
N VAL A 526 -26.92 -9.89 -3.25
CA VAL A 526 -25.75 -9.88 -4.15
C VAL A 526 -25.64 -8.51 -4.79
N GLU A 527 -24.41 -8.05 -4.96
CA GLU A 527 -24.07 -6.80 -5.64
C GLU A 527 -22.94 -7.02 -6.63
N ILE A 528 -22.83 -6.12 -7.60
CA ILE A 528 -21.69 -6.10 -8.53
C ILE A 528 -20.41 -5.78 -7.74
N LEU A 529 -19.41 -6.67 -7.84
CA LEU A 529 -18.17 -6.53 -7.07
C LEU A 529 -17.18 -5.57 -7.74
N PHE A 530 -17.10 -5.59 -9.05
CA PHE A 530 -16.09 -4.88 -9.80
C PHE A 530 -16.69 -4.16 -11.00
N GLN A 531 -16.12 -2.99 -11.31
CA GLN A 531 -16.44 -2.25 -12.52
C GLN A 531 -15.45 -2.61 -13.63
N LYS A 532 -15.97 -2.71 -14.85
CA LYS A 532 -15.16 -2.98 -16.03
C LYS A 532 -14.19 -1.83 -16.30
N LEU A 533 -12.93 -2.16 -16.57
CA LEU A 533 -11.93 -1.20 -16.98
C LEU A 533 -12.11 -0.89 -18.48
N GLU A 534 -12.51 0.34 -18.79
CA GLU A 534 -12.77 0.76 -20.15
C GLU A 534 -11.47 1.18 -20.87
N LYS A 535 -11.42 0.96 -22.18
CA LYS A 535 -10.23 1.16 -22.99
C LYS A 535 -9.70 2.59 -22.94
N ASP A 536 -10.61 3.58 -23.00
CA ASP A 536 -10.24 4.99 -23.00
C ASP A 536 -9.69 5.44 -21.63
N GLN A 537 -10.26 4.91 -20.53
CA GLN A 537 -9.73 5.11 -19.18
C GLN A 537 -8.30 4.59 -19.08
N ILE A 538 -8.05 3.37 -19.53
CA ILE A 538 -6.73 2.72 -19.44
C ILE A 538 -5.70 3.44 -20.32
N GLU A 539 -6.07 3.88 -21.54
CA GLU A 539 -5.16 4.64 -22.38
C GLU A 539 -4.84 6.01 -21.77
N GLY A 540 -5.81 6.67 -21.15
CA GLY A 540 -5.58 7.90 -20.40
C GLY A 540 -4.58 7.71 -19.26
N LEU A 541 -4.72 6.62 -18.47
CA LEU A 541 -3.77 6.27 -17.40
C LEU A 541 -2.39 5.92 -17.97
N ARG A 542 -2.32 5.15 -19.04
CA ARG A 542 -1.07 4.81 -19.70
C ARG A 542 -0.28 6.05 -20.12
N LEU A 543 -0.93 7.01 -20.74
CA LEU A 543 -0.33 8.28 -21.14
C LEU A 543 0.10 9.13 -19.93
N ARG A 544 -0.72 9.16 -18.87
CA ARG A 544 -0.42 9.89 -17.64
C ARG A 544 0.87 9.39 -16.97
N TYR A 545 1.11 8.07 -17.00
CA TYR A 545 2.23 7.42 -16.30
C TYR A 545 3.39 6.99 -17.21
N ALA A 546 3.38 7.38 -18.48
CA ALA A 546 4.40 7.02 -19.48
C ALA A 546 5.73 7.78 -19.37
N GLY A 547 5.82 8.80 -18.51
CA GLY A 547 7.02 9.61 -18.29
C GLY A 547 6.96 10.98 -18.96
N LYS A 548 7.00 11.99 -18.14
CA LYS A 548 7.51 13.37 -18.26
C LYS A 548 7.50 13.91 -16.85
N GLN A 549 8.63 13.98 -16.16
CA GLN A 549 8.55 14.06 -14.71
C GLN A 549 9.55 14.97 -14.01
N ASN A 550 9.96 16.04 -14.63
CA ASN A 550 10.50 17.15 -13.85
C ASN A 550 9.43 17.84 -12.96
N GLU A 551 8.15 17.45 -13.12
CA GLU A 551 7.00 18.04 -12.41
C GLU A 551 6.48 17.16 -11.24
N ARG A 552 6.92 15.88 -11.11
CA ARG A 552 6.42 14.95 -10.07
C ARG A 552 7.36 14.75 -8.88
N THR A 553 8.47 15.47 -8.81
CA THR A 553 9.47 15.35 -7.71
C THR A 553 9.06 16.03 -6.41
N ALA A 554 7.99 16.81 -6.40
CA ALA A 554 7.31 17.16 -5.16
C ALA A 554 6.41 15.97 -4.79
N ILE A 555 6.65 15.33 -3.65
CA ILE A 555 5.67 14.44 -3.01
C ILE A 555 4.39 15.27 -2.93
N PRO A 556 3.25 14.84 -3.55
CA PRO A 556 2.00 15.48 -3.22
C PRO A 556 1.86 15.29 -1.71
N GLU A 557 1.79 16.38 -0.94
CA GLU A 557 1.18 16.28 0.37
C GLU A 557 -0.14 15.56 0.13
N VAL A 558 -0.37 14.43 0.80
CA VAL A 558 -1.69 13.80 0.77
C VAL A 558 -2.63 14.85 1.31
N GLN A 559 -3.34 15.51 0.40
CA GLN A 559 -4.22 16.61 0.76
C GLN A 559 -5.28 16.04 1.68
N THR A 560 -5.34 16.52 2.90
CA THR A 560 -6.44 16.21 3.79
C THR A 560 -7.76 16.61 3.12
N ILE A 561 -8.88 15.98 3.50
CA ILE A 561 -10.22 16.36 3.02
C ILE A 561 -10.43 17.87 3.17
N ALA A 562 -9.94 18.43 4.27
CA ALA A 562 -9.97 19.88 4.52
C ALA A 562 -9.14 20.69 3.50
N GLN A 563 -7.98 20.22 3.09
CA GLN A 563 -7.16 20.86 2.05
C GLN A 563 -7.82 20.77 0.67
N GLN A 564 -8.36 19.60 0.31
CA GLN A 564 -9.12 19.43 -0.93
C GLN A 564 -10.35 20.37 -0.98
N PHE A 565 -11.06 20.51 0.15
CA PHE A 565 -12.17 21.44 0.25
C PHE A 565 -11.70 22.89 -0.03
N ILE A 566 -10.63 23.34 0.64
CA ILE A 566 -10.11 24.71 0.51
C ILE A 566 -9.68 25.02 -0.93
N GLU A 567 -9.07 24.07 -1.62
CA GLU A 567 -8.52 24.28 -2.97
C GLU A 567 -9.54 24.11 -4.08
N LYS A 568 -10.50 23.20 -3.91
CA LYS A 568 -11.41 22.79 -5.00
C LYS A 568 -12.81 23.39 -4.89
N VAL A 569 -13.34 23.59 -3.67
CA VAL A 569 -14.75 23.93 -3.48
C VAL A 569 -14.96 25.42 -3.19
N GLN A 570 -15.72 26.08 -4.05
CA GLN A 570 -16.14 27.45 -3.84
C GLN A 570 -17.57 27.49 -3.32
N LEU A 571 -17.76 27.72 -2.01
CA LEU A 571 -19.06 27.97 -1.41
C LEU A 571 -19.30 29.46 -1.24
N ILE A 572 -20.49 29.92 -1.71
CA ILE A 572 -20.88 31.34 -1.66
C ILE A 572 -22.31 31.46 -1.16
N VAL A 573 -22.58 32.52 -0.42
CA VAL A 573 -23.95 32.90 -0.05
C VAL A 573 -24.65 33.48 -1.27
N ALA A 574 -25.82 32.93 -1.61
CA ALA A 574 -26.68 33.42 -2.66
C ALA A 574 -28.07 33.73 -2.14
N ARG A 575 -28.77 34.71 -2.71
CA ARG A 575 -30.19 35.02 -2.38
C ARG A 575 -31.09 34.44 -3.44
N ILE A 576 -32.11 33.72 -3.04
CA ILE A 576 -33.16 33.24 -3.96
C ILE A 576 -34.07 34.44 -4.32
N THR A 577 -34.07 34.83 -5.60
CA THR A 577 -34.82 35.98 -6.12
C THR A 577 -36.11 35.54 -6.81
N LYS A 578 -36.18 34.27 -7.27
CA LYS A 578 -37.39 33.71 -7.89
C LYS A 578 -37.44 32.19 -7.67
N VAL A 579 -38.61 31.63 -7.52
CA VAL A 579 -38.86 30.18 -7.42
C VAL A 579 -40.04 29.82 -8.32
N GLU A 580 -39.89 28.83 -9.17
CA GLU A 580 -40.94 28.31 -10.03
C GLU A 580 -40.90 26.80 -10.07
N ARG A 581 -42.04 26.14 -10.20
CA ARG A 581 -42.10 24.69 -10.41
C ARG A 581 -41.54 24.32 -11.77
N HIS A 582 -40.80 23.24 -11.82
CA HIS A 582 -40.28 22.73 -13.08
C HIS A 582 -41.42 22.24 -13.99
N PRO A 583 -41.54 22.68 -15.27
CA PRO A 583 -42.68 22.39 -16.13
C PRO A 583 -42.85 20.90 -16.51
N SER A 584 -41.78 20.08 -16.37
CA SER A 584 -41.76 18.67 -16.74
C SER A 584 -41.25 17.74 -15.64
N ALA A 585 -41.23 18.21 -14.37
CA ALA A 585 -40.75 17.41 -13.25
C ALA A 585 -41.38 17.85 -11.91
N ASP A 586 -42.32 17.05 -11.43
CA ASP A 586 -43.21 17.38 -10.27
C ASP A 586 -42.43 17.58 -8.94
N LYS A 587 -41.20 17.11 -8.83
CA LYS A 587 -40.40 17.20 -7.60
C LYS A 587 -39.32 18.30 -7.64
N LEU A 588 -39.24 19.05 -8.75
CA LEU A 588 -38.18 20.04 -8.94
C LEU A 588 -38.68 21.47 -8.90
N TYR A 589 -37.87 22.35 -8.33
CA TYR A 589 -37.94 23.79 -8.50
C TYR A 589 -36.89 24.28 -9.47
N ILE A 590 -37.18 25.40 -10.15
CA ILE A 590 -36.23 26.24 -10.87
C ILE A 590 -36.12 27.51 -10.03
N GLU A 591 -34.91 27.78 -9.52
CA GLU A 591 -34.64 28.97 -8.73
C GLU A 591 -33.69 29.91 -9.49
N GLU A 592 -34.01 31.20 -9.51
CA GLU A 592 -33.07 32.26 -9.84
C GLU A 592 -32.44 32.74 -8.55
N ILE A 593 -31.09 32.76 -8.55
CA ILE A 593 -30.28 33.14 -7.38
C ILE A 593 -29.35 34.29 -7.72
N ASP A 594 -29.21 35.22 -6.80
CA ASP A 594 -28.24 36.30 -6.88
C ASP A 594 -26.99 35.95 -6.03
N LEU A 595 -25.82 35.91 -6.66
CA LEU A 595 -24.53 35.62 -6.01
C LEU A 595 -23.72 36.91 -5.79
N GLY A 596 -24.36 38.09 -5.77
CA GLY A 596 -23.70 39.37 -5.61
C GLY A 596 -22.73 39.70 -6.77
N PRO A 597 -21.43 39.92 -6.51
CA PRO A 597 -20.47 40.25 -7.56
C PRO A 597 -20.31 39.19 -8.66
N LEU A 598 -20.74 37.94 -8.42
CA LEU A 598 -20.69 36.86 -9.39
C LEU A 598 -21.93 36.80 -10.31
N GLY A 599 -22.87 37.75 -10.14
CA GLY A 599 -24.10 37.88 -10.92
C GLY A 599 -25.18 36.87 -10.55
N SER A 600 -26.24 36.82 -11.38
CA SER A 600 -27.38 35.94 -11.18
C SER A 600 -27.20 34.63 -11.96
N ARG A 601 -27.73 33.53 -11.39
CA ARG A 601 -27.69 32.20 -12.01
C ARG A 601 -29.01 31.48 -11.82
N THR A 602 -29.26 30.50 -12.67
CA THR A 602 -30.36 29.57 -12.52
C THR A 602 -29.86 28.26 -11.94
N ILE A 603 -30.54 27.74 -10.91
CA ILE A 603 -30.29 26.41 -10.36
C ILE A 603 -31.58 25.59 -10.36
N VAL A 604 -31.44 24.28 -10.30
CA VAL A 604 -32.58 23.35 -10.22
C VAL A 604 -32.41 22.46 -8.99
N SER A 605 -33.41 22.41 -8.14
CA SER A 605 -33.37 21.67 -6.88
C SER A 605 -34.56 20.71 -6.68
N GLY A 606 -34.32 19.63 -5.90
CA GLY A 606 -35.35 18.63 -5.56
C GLY A 606 -36.17 18.97 -4.32
N LEU A 607 -36.52 20.23 -4.11
CA LEU A 607 -37.11 20.72 -2.85
C LEU A 607 -38.64 20.72 -2.78
N VAL A 608 -39.35 20.44 -3.86
CA VAL A 608 -40.82 20.44 -3.89
C VAL A 608 -41.48 19.57 -2.79
N PRO A 609 -40.95 18.39 -2.41
CA PRO A 609 -41.51 17.57 -1.35
C PRO A 609 -41.34 18.18 0.05
N TYR A 610 -40.45 19.14 0.23
CA TYR A 610 -40.00 19.61 1.55
C TYR A 610 -40.31 21.07 1.83
N TYR A 611 -40.44 21.91 0.79
CA TYR A 611 -40.62 23.36 0.90
C TYR A 611 -41.67 23.86 -0.12
N LYS A 612 -42.44 24.86 0.31
CA LYS A 612 -43.25 25.67 -0.59
C LYS A 612 -42.44 26.81 -1.20
N GLU A 613 -42.83 27.32 -2.36
CA GLU A 613 -42.16 28.42 -3.07
C GLU A 613 -41.95 29.65 -2.16
N GLU A 614 -42.97 29.99 -1.38
CA GLU A 614 -42.99 31.13 -0.45
C GLU A 614 -41.95 30.97 0.69
N GLU A 615 -41.64 29.73 1.06
CA GLU A 615 -40.68 29.43 2.12
C GLU A 615 -39.22 29.53 1.64
N LEU A 616 -38.99 29.45 0.34
CA LEU A 616 -37.66 29.55 -0.28
C LEU A 616 -37.34 30.96 -0.76
N LEU A 617 -38.36 31.67 -1.29
CA LEU A 617 -38.20 32.99 -1.85
C LEU A 617 -37.60 33.99 -0.84
N GLY A 618 -36.54 34.68 -1.26
CA GLY A 618 -35.88 35.72 -0.45
C GLY A 618 -34.89 35.19 0.58
N LYS A 619 -34.72 33.86 0.74
CA LYS A 619 -33.71 33.28 1.65
C LYS A 619 -32.32 33.43 1.11
N ASN A 620 -31.37 33.66 2.02
CA ASN A 620 -29.94 33.55 1.74
C ASN A 620 -29.49 32.13 2.03
N ILE A 621 -29.05 31.44 0.99
CA ILE A 621 -28.66 30.04 0.95
C ILE A 621 -27.18 29.89 0.68
N ILE A 622 -26.63 28.69 0.90
CA ILE A 622 -25.24 28.37 0.54
C ILE A 622 -25.24 27.59 -0.77
N VAL A 623 -24.41 28.01 -1.73
CA VAL A 623 -24.34 27.43 -3.07
C VAL A 623 -22.91 27.04 -3.42
N VAL A 624 -22.74 25.88 -4.06
CA VAL A 624 -21.49 25.49 -4.72
C VAL A 624 -21.38 26.26 -6.03
N ALA A 625 -20.59 27.34 -6.02
CA ALA A 625 -20.57 28.34 -7.10
C ALA A 625 -19.67 27.96 -8.27
N ASN A 626 -18.72 27.05 -8.09
CA ASN A 626 -17.82 26.56 -9.16
C ASN A 626 -18.19 25.17 -9.68
N LEU A 627 -19.45 24.74 -9.46
CA LEU A 627 -19.94 23.49 -10.00
C LEU A 627 -20.15 23.62 -11.51
N LYS A 628 -19.67 22.60 -12.25
CA LYS A 628 -19.89 22.50 -13.71
C LYS A 628 -21.38 22.49 -14.02
N ALA A 629 -21.82 23.39 -14.90
CA ALA A 629 -23.20 23.49 -15.28
C ALA A 629 -23.74 22.20 -15.93
N ALA A 630 -24.92 21.75 -15.50
CA ALA A 630 -25.56 20.53 -15.98
C ALA A 630 -27.02 20.76 -16.39
N LYS A 631 -27.50 20.05 -17.40
CA LYS A 631 -28.91 20.08 -17.80
C LYS A 631 -29.72 19.08 -16.98
N LEU A 632 -30.62 19.59 -16.16
CA LEU A 632 -31.57 18.80 -15.37
C LEU A 632 -32.97 18.90 -16.00
N ARG A 633 -33.46 17.79 -16.58
CA ARG A 633 -34.74 17.73 -17.29
C ARG A 633 -34.95 18.84 -18.32
N GLY A 634 -33.87 19.29 -19.00
CA GLY A 634 -33.92 20.31 -20.05
C GLY A 634 -33.57 21.73 -19.58
N VAL A 635 -33.54 22.01 -18.28
CA VAL A 635 -33.16 23.31 -17.72
C VAL A 635 -31.67 23.26 -17.32
N LEU A 636 -30.92 24.30 -17.64
CA LEU A 636 -29.48 24.43 -17.27
C LEU A 636 -29.36 24.89 -15.82
N SER A 637 -28.83 24.00 -14.96
CA SER A 637 -28.46 24.33 -13.58
C SER A 637 -26.98 24.76 -13.54
N GLN A 638 -26.71 25.96 -12.97
CA GLN A 638 -25.38 26.59 -12.92
C GLN A 638 -24.82 26.65 -11.49
N GLY A 639 -25.11 25.67 -10.70
CA GLY A 639 -24.70 25.54 -9.29
C GLY A 639 -25.61 24.55 -8.56
N MET A 640 -25.32 24.34 -7.30
CA MET A 640 -26.11 23.48 -6.42
C MET A 640 -26.24 24.15 -5.05
N LEU A 641 -27.47 24.29 -4.55
CA LEU A 641 -27.68 24.71 -3.16
C LEU A 641 -27.42 23.56 -2.20
N LEU A 642 -26.98 23.85 -0.99
CA LEU A 642 -26.69 22.86 0.02
C LEU A 642 -27.84 22.69 1.02
N ALA A 643 -28.16 21.43 1.31
CA ALA A 643 -29.12 21.06 2.33
C ALA A 643 -28.58 19.92 3.21
N ALA A 644 -28.92 19.92 4.49
CA ALA A 644 -28.66 18.80 5.39
C ALA A 644 -29.81 17.79 5.29
N SER A 645 -29.51 16.51 5.25
CA SER A 645 -30.50 15.46 5.15
C SER A 645 -30.23 14.30 6.11
N ALA A 646 -31.26 13.82 6.79
CA ALA A 646 -31.25 12.61 7.61
C ALA A 646 -32.71 12.09 7.84
N ASN A 647 -32.95 10.78 7.80
CA ASN A 647 -34.18 10.12 8.17
C ASN A 647 -35.46 10.79 7.56
N ASP A 648 -35.50 10.98 6.25
CA ASP A 648 -36.56 11.66 5.50
C ASP A 648 -36.80 13.15 5.85
N GLN A 649 -35.91 13.75 6.63
CA GLN A 649 -35.90 15.20 6.88
C GLN A 649 -34.84 15.87 6.00
N LEU A 650 -35.18 17.07 5.51
CA LEU A 650 -34.27 17.90 4.74
C LEU A 650 -34.35 19.34 5.24
N GLU A 651 -33.19 19.96 5.42
CA GLU A 651 -33.02 21.35 5.86
C GLU A 651 -32.09 22.11 4.96
N VAL A 652 -32.58 23.08 4.20
CA VAL A 652 -31.75 23.98 3.37
C VAL A 652 -30.84 24.83 4.27
N LEU A 653 -29.57 24.89 3.97
CA LEU A 653 -28.59 25.71 4.73
C LEU A 653 -28.84 27.17 4.45
N THR A 654 -29.29 27.92 5.49
CA THR A 654 -29.58 29.36 5.42
C THR A 654 -28.68 30.13 6.38
N VAL A 655 -28.26 31.35 5.97
CA VAL A 655 -27.35 32.17 6.76
C VAL A 655 -27.76 33.65 6.70
N GLU A 656 -27.41 34.43 7.74
CA GLU A 656 -27.62 35.86 7.78
C GLU A 656 -26.36 36.61 7.27
N ALA A 657 -26.16 36.56 5.96
CA ALA A 657 -25.07 37.26 5.30
C ALA A 657 -25.49 37.70 3.89
N PRO A 658 -24.96 38.81 3.37
CA PRO A 658 -25.33 39.29 2.04
C PRO A 658 -24.85 38.35 0.93
N PRO A 659 -25.55 38.33 -0.25
CA PRO A 659 -25.09 37.60 -1.41
C PRO A 659 -23.65 37.94 -1.79
N GLY A 660 -22.89 36.92 -2.24
CA GLY A 660 -21.47 37.04 -2.57
C GLY A 660 -20.51 36.84 -1.40
N THR A 661 -21.05 36.65 -0.16
CA THR A 661 -20.19 36.37 1.00
C THR A 661 -19.61 34.94 0.87
N PRO A 662 -18.26 34.77 0.96
CA PRO A 662 -17.65 33.45 0.92
C PRO A 662 -17.88 32.65 2.19
N VAL A 663 -18.03 31.33 2.02
CA VAL A 663 -18.06 30.35 3.12
C VAL A 663 -16.66 29.75 3.24
N LEU A 664 -16.09 29.79 4.43
CA LEU A 664 -14.71 29.36 4.70
C LEU A 664 -14.67 28.23 5.74
N LEU A 665 -13.63 27.41 5.68
CA LEU A 665 -13.36 26.40 6.71
C LEU A 665 -12.63 27.02 7.90
N ALA A 666 -12.99 26.63 9.14
CA ALA A 666 -12.41 27.16 10.39
C ALA A 666 -10.94 26.86 10.50
N SER A 667 -10.01 27.33 9.99
CA SER A 667 -8.55 27.30 10.08
C SER A 667 -7.90 28.07 8.91
N ASN A 668 -8.69 28.52 7.94
CA ASN A 668 -8.20 29.24 6.80
C ASN A 668 -8.49 30.74 6.98
N LYS A 669 -7.55 31.46 7.57
CA LYS A 669 -7.62 32.92 7.72
C LYS A 669 -7.22 33.67 6.44
N ASN A 670 -6.67 33.00 5.45
CA ASN A 670 -6.20 33.64 4.22
C ASN A 670 -7.19 33.34 3.08
N LYS A 671 -7.64 34.38 2.41
CA LYS A 671 -8.36 34.27 1.14
C LYS A 671 -7.45 33.59 0.12
N GLN A 672 -8.02 32.63 -0.61
CA GLN A 672 -7.33 32.02 -1.75
C GLN A 672 -6.99 33.12 -2.77
N SER A 673 -5.76 33.10 -3.25
CA SER A 673 -5.23 34.08 -4.22
C SER A 673 -5.45 33.70 -5.69
N ALA A 674 -5.93 32.49 -5.97
CA ALA A 674 -6.18 31.99 -7.33
C ALA A 674 -7.68 31.75 -7.57
N PRO A 675 -8.17 31.89 -8.82
CA PRO A 675 -9.55 31.55 -9.18
C PRO A 675 -9.78 30.04 -9.04
N TYR A 676 -10.96 29.65 -8.50
CA TYR A 676 -11.38 28.25 -8.44
C TYR A 676 -11.62 27.68 -9.85
N THR A 677 -11.15 26.46 -10.09
CA THR A 677 -11.49 25.70 -11.30
C THR A 677 -12.90 25.12 -11.18
N GLU A 678 -13.56 24.85 -12.30
CA GLU A 678 -14.82 24.13 -12.30
C GLU A 678 -14.62 22.68 -11.81
N ILE A 679 -15.56 22.19 -10.98
CA ILE A 679 -15.62 20.82 -10.48
C ILE A 679 -16.91 20.13 -10.88
N THR A 680 -16.86 18.81 -11.04
CA THR A 680 -18.05 18.00 -11.28
C THR A 680 -18.81 17.72 -9.98
N VAL A 681 -20.04 17.25 -10.09
CA VAL A 681 -20.87 16.83 -8.95
C VAL A 681 -20.19 15.69 -8.18
N ASP A 682 -19.59 14.73 -8.89
CA ASP A 682 -18.90 13.60 -8.27
C ASP A 682 -17.65 14.05 -7.51
N GLU A 683 -16.89 15.00 -8.05
CA GLU A 683 -15.73 15.59 -7.35
C GLU A 683 -16.14 16.38 -6.09
N PHE A 684 -17.29 17.03 -6.11
CA PHE A 684 -17.83 17.68 -4.92
C PHE A 684 -18.22 16.67 -3.85
N PHE A 685 -18.97 15.61 -4.20
CA PHE A 685 -19.40 14.58 -3.23
C PHE A 685 -18.26 13.69 -2.72
N ALA A 686 -17.10 13.66 -3.41
CA ALA A 686 -15.88 13.05 -2.89
C ALA A 686 -15.29 13.80 -1.67
N ILE A 687 -15.78 15.02 -1.39
CA ILE A 687 -15.38 15.85 -0.24
C ILE A 687 -16.57 15.93 0.73
N PRO A 688 -16.68 15.00 1.68
CA PRO A 688 -17.90 14.87 2.50
C PRO A 688 -18.08 16.06 3.44
N LEU A 689 -19.24 16.70 3.31
CA LEU A 689 -19.74 17.69 4.27
C LEU A 689 -20.80 17.02 5.14
N LYS A 690 -20.81 17.31 6.44
CA LYS A 690 -21.75 16.72 7.39
C LYS A 690 -22.33 17.76 8.36
N ALA A 691 -23.55 17.50 8.80
CA ALA A 691 -24.07 18.09 10.02
C ALA A 691 -23.65 17.20 11.20
N GLN A 692 -22.96 17.75 12.19
CA GLN A 692 -22.54 17.05 13.41
C GLN A 692 -22.88 17.91 14.64
N GLY A 693 -23.78 17.41 15.49
CA GLY A 693 -24.25 18.14 16.65
C GLY A 693 -24.95 19.47 16.30
N GLY A 694 -25.47 19.60 15.09
CA GLY A 694 -26.10 20.82 14.59
C GLY A 694 -25.12 21.86 14.00
N LYS A 695 -23.85 21.49 13.75
CA LYS A 695 -22.85 22.31 13.04
C LYS A 695 -22.53 21.69 11.68
N VAL A 696 -22.33 22.53 10.69
CA VAL A 696 -21.90 22.09 9.35
C VAL A 696 -20.37 21.98 9.35
N VAL A 697 -19.85 20.78 9.11
CA VAL A 697 -18.40 20.48 9.20
C VAL A 697 -17.87 19.82 7.93
N CYS A 698 -16.58 20.06 7.66
CA CYS A 698 -15.76 19.32 6.72
C CYS A 698 -14.53 18.82 7.47
N ASP A 699 -14.26 17.50 7.46
CA ASP A 699 -13.14 16.91 8.18
C ASP A 699 -13.10 17.30 9.68
N GLY A 700 -14.28 17.30 10.33
CA GLY A 700 -14.45 17.71 11.73
C GLY A 700 -14.27 19.19 12.03
N ARG A 701 -14.02 20.03 11.02
CA ARG A 701 -13.83 21.49 11.15
C ARG A 701 -15.08 22.24 10.70
N PRO A 702 -15.60 23.21 11.49
CA PRO A 702 -16.81 23.92 11.12
C PRO A 702 -16.63 24.86 9.92
N LEU A 703 -17.69 24.97 9.11
CA LEU A 703 -17.80 26.00 8.07
C LEU A 703 -18.28 27.31 8.67
N LEU A 704 -17.70 28.40 8.20
CA LEU A 704 -17.91 29.76 8.72
C LEU A 704 -18.40 30.73 7.62
N VAL A 705 -19.33 31.59 7.97
CA VAL A 705 -19.69 32.78 7.22
C VAL A 705 -19.43 33.97 8.12
N ASN A 706 -18.60 34.93 7.70
CA ASN A 706 -18.22 36.11 8.53
C ASN A 706 -17.72 35.72 9.94
N ASN A 707 -16.96 34.63 10.06
CA ASN A 707 -16.47 34.03 11.32
C ASN A 707 -17.57 33.46 12.24
N ILE A 708 -18.80 33.28 11.76
CA ILE A 708 -19.91 32.66 12.49
C ILE A 708 -20.10 31.23 11.93
N GLU A 709 -20.19 30.25 12.83
CA GLU A 709 -20.42 28.84 12.44
C GLU A 709 -21.77 28.66 11.80
N ILE A 710 -21.83 27.89 10.72
CA ILE A 710 -23.07 27.52 10.05
C ILE A 710 -23.72 26.40 10.87
N THR A 711 -24.99 26.57 11.21
CA THR A 711 -25.72 25.61 12.04
C THR A 711 -27.02 25.16 11.37
N THR A 712 -27.41 23.92 11.68
CA THR A 712 -28.68 23.31 11.33
C THR A 712 -29.58 23.20 12.57
N LYS A 713 -30.89 23.35 12.40
CA LYS A 713 -31.85 23.34 13.50
C LYS A 713 -32.66 22.04 13.54
N LYS A 714 -33.03 21.51 12.37
CA LYS A 714 -33.87 20.31 12.21
C LYS A 714 -33.02 19.06 12.07
N VAL A 715 -31.99 19.10 11.21
CA VAL A 715 -31.10 17.97 10.95
C VAL A 715 -29.79 18.19 11.72
N ARG A 716 -29.69 17.66 12.94
CA ARG A 716 -28.51 17.86 13.79
C ARG A 716 -27.33 16.99 13.39
N ASP A 717 -27.59 15.81 12.89
CA ASP A 717 -26.57 14.85 12.41
C ASP A 717 -27.07 14.26 11.09
N GLY A 718 -26.28 14.40 10.02
CA GLY A 718 -26.65 13.96 8.67
C GLY A 718 -25.65 14.38 7.61
N GLU A 719 -25.92 13.95 6.38
CA GLU A 719 -25.12 14.31 5.22
C GLU A 719 -25.53 15.67 4.66
N ILE A 720 -24.59 16.39 4.02
CA ILE A 720 -24.86 17.66 3.35
C ILE A 720 -24.54 17.55 1.87
N GLY A 721 -25.54 17.84 1.07
CA GLY A 721 -25.44 17.84 -0.37
C GLY A 721 -26.44 18.74 -1.07
#